data_9bf106df1a80aceebd23b71e3270fdf4
#
_entry.id   9bf106df1a80aceebd23b71e3270fdf4
#
_cell.length_a   1.000
_cell.length_b   1.000
_cell.length_c   1.000
_cell.angle_alpha   90.00
_cell.angle_beta   90.00
_cell.angle_gamma   90.00
#
_symmetry.space_group_name_H-M   'P 1'
#
loop_
_entity.id
_entity.type
_entity.pdbx_description
1 polymer ?
#
loop_
_entity_poly.entity_id
_entity_poly.type
_entity_poly.pdbx_seq_one_letter_code
_entity_poly.pdbx_strand_id
1 'polypeptide(L)'
;MTSFNLTRDTAAERASHLTVTSYRIRLDVTQPTVNPADNSAINFSTAHDVDNISPTTHFRSHTTIEVDCTTPGYSTFLDLRDVHLISATLNGESLDVDAYNTTLSASGETGENGLLLPSLAAHNTIDIDAWCHYSTTGEGLHRAVDAADGTVYLYSQCEPADSKRVFACFDQPDLKAPIDLTVTAPAGWEIISNSSIATSTPAESPIYADVDAVTHHFQVTNPLCPYVFALCAGPYHRWSDTYHWHGDDGREITIPLNLYCRETLAPYFDPDNIFALTKGGFDYYHRTFGILYPFTGSYDQVFVPDFNAGAMENVGCVTYREDYIFRSRATAWKYERRADTVLHEMAHMWFGNLVTMQWWNDLWLNESFASWASVMAQLGSTTYQTAWTTFTSTEKNWAYRQDDLPSTHPIAATMESLEELDANFDGITYAKGCSVLKQFVAYAGLDPFLKGLHDYLLAHSYGNATFQDLLDAVSVYCDKDFRTWAEAWLTTTGRNTLSLDFDIASDPRDNSARYSSVTLHQTGAEPGAGELRPHRVGVGVYAMTATDSSSTDNSDTSANLIGTDSAGTLVRTHYAEVDLIDEWTDIPELHNVLQGALLLPNDEDLTYCQLELDPQSIETVVEHIEDIVDPLPRALCWGVLEEMTMHATLPGSALIEVIARAIGSESELPVAEHLMSRALQVLRFFADPKWAEMEGWRLFSDALLTIAQQPSFGVDQQLIAFTTFCQCKLNEDQTRLLWDRWAAQS
;
A
#
# COMPACT_ATOMS: atom_id res chain seq x y z
N MET A 1 33.99 7.02 -5.89
CA MET A 1 33.20 8.23 -6.14
C MET A 1 31.85 7.94 -5.53
N THR A 2 31.55 8.61 -4.46
CA THR A 2 30.25 8.52 -3.80
C THR A 2 29.28 9.35 -4.61
N SER A 3 28.19 8.78 -5.08
CA SER A 3 27.11 9.50 -5.77
C SER A 3 25.91 9.60 -4.85
N PHE A 4 24.90 10.42 -5.20
CA PHE A 4 23.60 10.42 -4.51
C PHE A 4 22.96 9.02 -4.50
N ASN A 5 23.37 8.17 -5.42
CA ASN A 5 22.98 6.79 -5.55
C ASN A 5 23.81 5.91 -4.60
N LEU A 6 23.40 5.80 -3.34
CA LEU A 6 24.03 4.90 -2.36
C LEU A 6 23.85 3.45 -2.81
N THR A 7 24.95 2.70 -2.85
CA THR A 7 24.92 1.26 -3.16
C THR A 7 24.77 0.42 -1.91
N ARG A 8 24.18 -0.78 -2.06
CA ARG A 8 24.03 -1.77 -0.97
C ARG A 8 25.36 -2.08 -0.29
N ASP A 9 26.42 -2.33 -1.08
CA ASP A 9 27.74 -2.67 -0.54
C ASP A 9 28.34 -1.52 0.26
N THR A 10 28.18 -0.27 -0.22
CA THR A 10 28.67 0.92 0.52
C THR A 10 27.88 1.13 1.82
N ALA A 11 26.55 0.93 1.79
CA ALA A 11 25.72 1.01 2.99
C ALA A 11 26.10 -0.06 4.02
N ALA A 12 26.24 -1.31 3.58
CA ALA A 12 26.64 -2.44 4.45
C ALA A 12 28.05 -2.23 5.03
N GLU A 13 29.02 -1.77 4.23
CA GLU A 13 30.36 -1.44 4.73
C GLU A 13 30.26 -0.36 5.82
N ARG A 14 29.53 0.73 5.55
CA ARG A 14 29.34 1.84 6.49
C ARG A 14 28.70 1.37 7.79
N ALA A 15 27.61 0.60 7.73
CA ALA A 15 26.94 0.04 8.91
C ALA A 15 27.81 -0.93 9.71
N SER A 16 28.75 -1.66 9.08
CA SER A 16 29.68 -2.55 9.79
C SER A 16 30.69 -1.81 10.67
N HIS A 17 30.94 -0.54 10.38
CA HIS A 17 31.89 0.30 11.10
C HIS A 17 31.21 1.33 12.02
N LEU A 18 29.98 1.75 11.76
CA LEU A 18 29.34 2.87 12.43
C LEU A 18 28.12 2.44 13.26
N THR A 19 27.94 3.13 14.36
CA THR A 19 26.70 3.15 15.14
C THR A 19 26.34 4.61 15.43
N VAL A 20 25.27 5.10 14.86
CA VAL A 20 24.77 6.45 15.17
C VAL A 20 24.05 6.41 16.51
N THR A 21 24.51 7.21 17.46
CA THR A 21 23.98 7.20 18.83
C THR A 21 22.91 8.27 19.05
N SER A 22 22.97 9.39 18.31
CA SER A 22 21.90 10.40 18.31
C SER A 22 22.01 11.39 17.15
N TYR A 23 20.84 11.90 16.73
CA TYR A 23 20.71 13.11 15.93
C TYR A 23 20.09 14.21 16.78
N ARG A 24 20.74 15.39 16.85
CA ARG A 24 20.14 16.60 17.37
C ARG A 24 19.93 17.57 16.22
N ILE A 25 18.67 17.83 15.88
CA ILE A 25 18.27 18.57 14.68
C ILE A 25 17.56 19.87 15.11
N ARG A 26 17.99 20.99 14.55
CA ARG A 26 17.33 22.30 14.72
C ARG A 26 16.95 22.83 13.34
N LEU A 27 15.66 23.03 13.12
CA LEU A 27 15.14 23.58 11.88
C LEU A 27 14.52 24.95 12.15
N ASP A 28 14.84 25.92 11.30
CA ASP A 28 14.15 27.22 11.30
C ASP A 28 13.38 27.35 9.98
N VAL A 29 12.05 27.21 10.10
CA VAL A 29 11.08 27.31 8.99
C VAL A 29 10.27 28.59 9.06
N THR A 30 10.76 29.62 9.77
CA THR A 30 10.10 30.92 9.82
C THR A 30 9.98 31.52 8.43
N GLN A 31 8.81 32.09 8.13
CA GLN A 31 8.52 32.70 6.85
C GLN A 31 7.98 34.11 7.07
N PRO A 32 8.35 35.10 6.23
CA PRO A 32 7.70 36.39 6.26
C PRO A 32 6.22 36.22 5.88
N THR A 33 5.37 37.12 6.37
CA THR A 33 3.97 37.19 5.95
C THR A 33 3.95 37.46 4.45
N VAL A 34 3.66 36.42 3.64
CA VAL A 34 3.62 36.56 2.18
C VAL A 34 2.40 37.39 1.81
N ASN A 35 2.63 38.52 1.17
CA ASN A 35 1.56 39.25 0.53
C ASN A 35 1.13 38.48 -0.71
N PRO A 36 -0.12 38.02 -0.85
CA PRO A 36 -0.55 37.18 -2.02
C PRO A 36 -0.36 37.88 -3.37
N ALA A 37 -0.06 39.18 -3.41
CA ALA A 37 0.19 39.92 -4.64
C ALA A 37 1.63 39.80 -5.19
N ASP A 38 2.57 39.14 -4.49
CA ASP A 38 3.99 39.06 -4.86
C ASP A 38 4.38 37.70 -5.51
N ASN A 39 3.44 37.05 -6.19
CA ASN A 39 3.71 35.89 -7.04
C ASN A 39 4.45 36.28 -8.33
N SER A 40 5.54 37.04 -8.25
CA SER A 40 6.49 37.17 -9.36
C SER A 40 7.25 35.84 -9.47
N ALA A 41 7.10 35.16 -10.61
CA ALA A 41 7.78 33.94 -10.96
C ALA A 41 9.27 34.01 -10.56
N ILE A 42 9.67 33.20 -9.58
CA ILE A 42 11.06 33.05 -9.18
C ILE A 42 11.73 32.23 -10.29
N ASN A 43 12.57 32.88 -11.07
CA ASN A 43 13.42 32.20 -12.05
C ASN A 43 14.47 31.38 -11.31
N PHE A 44 14.31 30.08 -11.32
CA PHE A 44 15.35 29.13 -10.92
C PHE A 44 16.50 29.18 -11.92
N SER A 45 17.46 30.02 -11.73
CA SER A 45 18.75 29.96 -12.43
C SER A 45 19.85 29.79 -11.40
N THR A 46 20.39 28.58 -11.34
CA THR A 46 21.69 28.18 -10.79
C THR A 46 22.07 28.78 -9.44
N ALA A 47 21.84 28.01 -8.38
CA ALA A 47 22.19 28.31 -6.99
C ALA A 47 23.73 28.33 -6.80
N HIS A 48 24.37 29.45 -7.04
CA HIS A 48 25.75 29.68 -6.59
C HIS A 48 25.95 31.02 -5.89
N ASP A 49 24.87 31.80 -5.69
CA ASP A 49 24.96 33.07 -4.99
C ASP A 49 24.30 32.97 -3.61
N VAL A 50 25.09 33.06 -2.54
CA VAL A 50 24.63 33.23 -1.14
C VAL A 50 23.68 34.44 -1.01
N ASP A 51 23.69 35.34 -1.99
CA ASP A 51 22.82 36.52 -2.10
C ASP A 51 21.36 36.18 -2.52
N ASN A 52 21.05 34.93 -2.90
CA ASN A 52 19.71 34.51 -3.37
C ASN A 52 18.95 33.62 -2.38
N ILE A 53 19.42 33.44 -1.15
CA ILE A 53 18.72 32.70 -0.10
C ILE A 53 17.48 33.50 0.31
N SER A 54 16.30 32.86 0.16
CA SER A 54 15.01 33.44 0.48
C SER A 54 14.21 32.49 1.39
N PRO A 55 13.45 33.02 2.36
CA PRO A 55 12.58 32.21 3.23
C PRO A 55 11.48 31.48 2.48
N THR A 56 11.21 31.85 1.25
CA THR A 56 10.23 31.16 0.39
C THR A 56 10.84 29.99 -0.38
N THR A 57 12.16 29.90 -0.42
CA THR A 57 12.90 28.87 -1.16
C THR A 57 13.83 28.03 -0.27
N HIS A 58 14.20 28.55 0.91
CA HIS A 58 15.15 27.89 1.82
C HIS A 58 14.69 27.94 3.26
N PHE A 59 15.15 26.96 4.02
CA PHE A 59 15.07 26.91 5.48
C PHE A 59 16.45 26.61 6.06
N ARG A 60 16.65 26.89 7.33
CA ARG A 60 17.92 26.58 8.00
C ARG A 60 17.86 25.27 8.72
N SER A 61 18.88 24.46 8.56
CA SER A 61 19.07 23.19 9.24
C SER A 61 20.43 23.19 9.97
N HIS A 62 20.39 22.91 11.25
CA HIS A 62 21.59 22.67 12.05
C HIS A 62 21.50 21.28 12.68
N THR A 63 22.45 20.40 12.37
CA THR A 63 22.44 19.02 12.84
C THR A 63 23.73 18.71 13.56
N THR A 64 23.62 18.18 14.79
CA THR A 64 24.72 17.58 15.53
C THR A 64 24.50 16.07 15.57
N ILE A 65 25.48 15.28 15.14
CA ILE A 65 25.42 13.82 15.09
C ILE A 65 26.48 13.26 16.00
N GLU A 66 26.08 12.35 16.91
CA GLU A 66 27.02 11.54 17.68
C GLU A 66 27.11 10.15 17.05
N VAL A 67 28.34 9.72 16.72
CA VAL A 67 28.56 8.44 16.06
C VAL A 67 29.78 7.72 16.60
N ASP A 68 29.61 6.44 16.92
CA ASP A 68 30.66 5.55 17.32
C ASP A 68 31.23 4.82 16.09
N CYS A 69 32.56 4.67 16.05
CA CYS A 69 33.23 3.94 14.99
C CYS A 69 34.07 2.79 15.60
N THR A 70 33.76 1.57 15.16
CA THR A 70 34.44 0.34 15.62
C THR A 70 35.87 0.23 15.11
N THR A 71 36.21 0.97 14.04
CA THR A 71 37.52 0.95 13.37
C THR A 71 38.09 2.36 13.27
N PRO A 72 38.72 2.91 14.33
CA PRO A 72 39.30 4.25 14.27
C PRO A 72 40.29 4.40 13.10
N GLY A 73 40.18 5.51 12.40
CA GLY A 73 40.90 5.76 11.14
C GLY A 73 40.07 5.46 9.89
N TYR A 74 38.89 4.84 10.05
CA TYR A 74 37.92 4.68 8.92
C TYR A 74 37.50 6.04 8.37
N SER A 75 37.37 6.13 7.06
CA SER A 75 36.89 7.32 6.36
C SER A 75 35.61 7.00 5.61
N THR A 76 34.65 7.87 5.69
CA THR A 76 33.34 7.72 5.05
C THR A 76 32.83 9.09 4.60
N PHE A 77 31.56 9.19 4.30
CA PHE A 77 30.86 10.44 3.94
C PHE A 77 29.55 10.55 4.69
N LEU A 78 29.06 11.79 4.81
CA LEU A 78 27.75 12.13 5.35
C LEU A 78 26.84 12.47 4.16
N ASP A 79 25.61 11.96 4.22
CA ASP A 79 24.64 12.21 3.14
C ASP A 79 24.00 13.59 3.31
N LEU A 80 24.08 14.38 2.23
CA LEU A 80 23.50 15.70 2.09
C LEU A 80 23.18 15.90 0.60
N ARG A 81 22.04 16.49 0.29
CA ARG A 81 21.65 16.74 -1.09
C ARG A 81 20.88 18.07 -1.18
N ASP A 82 21.21 18.86 -2.22
CA ASP A 82 20.55 20.12 -2.53
C ASP A 82 20.58 21.11 -1.35
N VAL A 83 21.75 21.21 -0.69
CA VAL A 83 21.98 22.09 0.46
C VAL A 83 23.22 22.97 0.21
N HIS A 84 23.25 24.14 0.87
CA HIS A 84 24.43 24.99 0.94
C HIS A 84 25.01 24.99 2.35
N LEU A 85 26.20 24.42 2.51
CA LEU A 85 26.89 24.34 3.80
C LEU A 85 27.42 25.71 4.23
N ILE A 86 27.12 26.11 5.44
CA ILE A 86 27.63 27.31 6.09
C ILE A 86 28.88 26.94 6.88
N SER A 87 28.81 25.87 7.66
CA SER A 87 29.92 25.33 8.40
C SER A 87 29.74 23.81 8.62
N ALA A 88 30.85 23.09 8.69
CA ALA A 88 30.91 21.69 9.03
C ALA A 88 32.13 21.40 9.89
N THR A 89 31.96 20.62 10.96
CA THR A 89 33.11 20.18 11.78
C THR A 89 33.02 18.69 12.11
N LEU A 90 34.17 18.05 12.23
CA LEU A 90 34.33 16.70 12.77
C LEU A 90 35.22 16.79 14.03
N ASN A 91 34.67 16.46 15.20
CA ASN A 91 35.36 16.55 16.49
C ASN A 91 35.95 17.96 16.77
N GLY A 92 35.24 19.00 16.28
CA GLY A 92 35.63 20.40 16.40
C GLY A 92 36.68 20.89 15.37
N GLU A 93 37.17 20.02 14.50
CA GLU A 93 38.05 20.39 13.38
C GLU A 93 37.17 20.69 12.15
N SER A 94 37.45 21.84 11.48
CA SER A 94 36.67 22.28 10.32
C SER A 94 36.86 21.37 9.12
N LEU A 95 35.77 21.02 8.46
CA LEU A 95 35.74 20.32 7.19
C LEU A 95 35.72 21.33 6.01
N ASP A 96 36.09 20.87 4.82
CA ASP A 96 36.12 21.70 3.62
C ASP A 96 34.72 21.86 3.01
N VAL A 97 33.98 22.87 3.47
CA VAL A 97 32.63 23.18 2.95
C VAL A 97 32.67 23.77 1.54
N ASP A 98 33.79 24.46 1.16
CA ASP A 98 33.93 25.04 -0.17
C ASP A 98 34.05 23.94 -1.23
N ALA A 99 34.80 22.86 -0.93
CA ALA A 99 34.87 21.70 -1.80
C ALA A 99 33.49 21.06 -2.02
N TYR A 100 32.65 20.94 -0.97
CA TYR A 100 31.30 20.44 -1.07
C TYR A 100 30.41 21.39 -1.90
N ASN A 101 30.35 22.66 -1.56
CA ASN A 101 29.49 23.67 -2.19
C ASN A 101 29.81 23.93 -3.68
N THR A 102 31.04 23.63 -4.11
CA THR A 102 31.48 23.79 -5.52
C THR A 102 31.32 22.50 -6.33
N THR A 103 31.05 21.37 -5.72
CA THR A 103 30.81 20.09 -6.40
C THR A 103 29.38 20.07 -6.90
N LEU A 104 29.21 20.15 -8.24
CA LEU A 104 27.90 20.03 -8.88
C LEU A 104 27.70 18.63 -9.44
N SER A 105 26.49 18.12 -9.30
CA SER A 105 26.05 16.94 -10.04
C SER A 105 25.88 17.23 -11.54
N ALA A 106 25.74 16.18 -12.34
CA ALA A 106 25.40 16.31 -13.75
C ALA A 106 24.02 17.00 -13.96
N SER A 107 23.14 16.96 -12.95
CA SER A 107 21.84 17.66 -12.92
C SER A 107 21.94 19.11 -12.44
N GLY A 108 23.11 19.56 -11.96
CA GLY A 108 23.32 20.90 -11.43
C GLY A 108 23.08 21.05 -9.91
N GLU A 109 22.82 19.94 -9.20
CA GLU A 109 22.67 19.92 -7.74
C GLU A 109 24.02 19.90 -7.03
N THR A 110 24.09 20.44 -5.79
CA THR A 110 25.31 20.42 -4.96
C THR A 110 25.46 19.13 -4.19
N GLY A 111 26.70 18.73 -3.88
CA GLY A 111 27.00 17.64 -2.94
C GLY A 111 26.89 16.23 -3.49
N GLU A 112 27.02 16.03 -4.82
CA GLU A 112 26.92 14.71 -5.48
C GLU A 112 27.72 13.58 -4.77
N ASN A 113 28.78 13.93 -4.04
CA ASN A 113 29.63 12.94 -3.37
C ASN A 113 29.45 12.88 -1.87
N GLY A 114 28.43 13.55 -1.30
CA GLY A 114 28.30 13.72 0.15
C GLY A 114 29.45 14.55 0.77
N LEU A 115 29.38 14.79 2.06
CA LEU A 115 30.46 15.46 2.79
C LEU A 115 31.46 14.43 3.33
N LEU A 116 32.71 14.49 2.89
CA LEU A 116 33.76 13.58 3.31
C LEU A 116 34.04 13.71 4.82
N LEU A 117 34.04 12.61 5.53
CA LEU A 117 34.41 12.45 6.94
C LEU A 117 35.74 11.68 7.01
N PRO A 118 36.86 12.35 7.09
CA PRO A 118 38.17 11.69 7.08
C PRO A 118 38.55 11.16 8.47
N SER A 119 39.05 9.92 8.55
CA SER A 119 39.74 9.39 9.73
C SER A 119 38.98 9.52 11.04
N LEU A 120 37.83 8.85 11.13
CA LEU A 120 36.98 8.83 12.33
C LEU A 120 37.72 8.31 13.55
N ALA A 121 37.48 8.93 14.70
CA ALA A 121 37.87 8.41 16.02
C ALA A 121 36.93 7.29 16.48
N ALA A 122 37.14 6.68 17.64
CA ALA A 122 36.19 5.72 18.21
C ALA A 122 34.84 6.35 18.55
N HIS A 123 34.84 7.61 18.98
CA HIS A 123 33.66 8.43 19.27
C HIS A 123 33.80 9.74 18.51
N ASN A 124 32.77 10.16 17.81
CA ASN A 124 32.80 11.35 16.95
C ASN A 124 31.56 12.19 17.15
N THR A 125 31.78 13.50 17.16
CA THR A 125 30.73 14.52 17.05
C THR A 125 30.87 15.22 15.71
N ILE A 126 29.81 15.20 14.90
CA ILE A 126 29.74 15.90 13.61
C ILE A 126 28.74 17.03 13.78
N ASP A 127 29.13 18.24 13.44
CA ASP A 127 28.29 19.42 13.55
C ASP A 127 28.17 20.11 12.19
N ILE A 128 26.94 20.25 11.68
CA ILE A 128 26.63 20.75 10.35
C ILE A 128 25.63 21.89 10.43
N ASP A 129 25.92 23.02 9.83
CA ASP A 129 25.03 24.16 9.67
C ASP A 129 24.86 24.45 8.18
N ALA A 130 23.61 24.47 7.72
CA ALA A 130 23.28 24.54 6.28
C ALA A 130 21.99 25.30 5.99
N TRP A 131 21.91 25.83 4.77
CA TRP A 131 20.68 26.20 4.11
C TRP A 131 20.20 25.05 3.24
N CYS A 132 18.98 24.61 3.46
CA CYS A 132 18.31 23.56 2.70
C CYS A 132 17.22 24.16 1.82
N HIS A 133 16.97 23.56 0.64
CA HIS A 133 15.91 24.00 -0.24
C HIS A 133 14.56 23.40 0.17
N TYR A 134 13.49 24.20 0.10
CA TYR A 134 12.14 23.66 0.07
C TYR A 134 11.89 22.96 -1.27
N SER A 135 11.41 21.74 -1.22
CA SER A 135 10.93 21.02 -2.40
C SER A 135 9.58 21.56 -2.88
N THR A 136 9.35 21.42 -4.18
CA THR A 136 8.04 21.61 -4.82
C THR A 136 7.64 20.36 -5.65
N THR A 137 8.42 19.29 -5.54
CA THR A 137 8.25 18.03 -6.28
C THR A 137 7.85 16.86 -5.39
N GLY A 138 7.78 17.05 -4.07
CA GLY A 138 7.30 16.05 -3.12
C GLY A 138 8.39 15.37 -2.31
N GLU A 139 9.69 15.51 -2.63
CA GLU A 139 10.79 14.91 -1.88
C GLU A 139 11.37 15.90 -0.86
N GLY A 140 11.90 15.43 0.26
CA GLY A 140 12.47 16.26 1.33
C GLY A 140 11.41 17.08 2.04
N LEU A 141 11.66 18.36 2.35
CA LEU A 141 10.67 19.25 2.96
C LEU A 141 9.92 20.04 1.87
N HIS A 142 8.72 19.58 1.55
CA HIS A 142 7.87 20.16 0.52
C HIS A 142 7.15 21.41 1.04
N ARG A 143 7.09 22.46 0.19
CA ARG A 143 6.37 23.69 0.47
C ARG A 143 5.24 23.90 -0.52
N ALA A 144 4.01 23.74 -0.04
CA ALA A 144 2.80 24.02 -0.79
C ALA A 144 2.23 25.40 -0.43
N VAL A 145 1.59 26.02 -1.42
CA VAL A 145 0.82 27.26 -1.23
C VAL A 145 -0.61 27.01 -1.62
N ASP A 146 -1.55 27.13 -0.68
CA ASP A 146 -2.96 26.98 -0.98
C ASP A 146 -3.43 28.05 -1.96
N ALA A 147 -3.89 27.61 -3.13
CA ALA A 147 -4.36 28.50 -4.19
C ALA A 147 -5.63 29.29 -3.80
N ALA A 148 -6.37 28.85 -2.77
CA ALA A 148 -7.60 29.51 -2.34
C ALA A 148 -7.36 30.77 -1.52
N ASP A 149 -6.30 30.79 -0.68
CA ASP A 149 -6.05 31.88 0.27
C ASP A 149 -4.58 32.32 0.35
N GLY A 150 -3.67 31.64 -0.34
CA GLY A 150 -2.23 31.93 -0.34
C GLY A 150 -1.49 31.43 0.90
N THR A 151 -2.12 30.61 1.73
CA THR A 151 -1.54 30.05 2.96
C THR A 151 -0.49 29.00 2.65
N VAL A 152 0.59 28.99 3.44
CA VAL A 152 1.71 28.04 3.27
C VAL A 152 1.56 26.85 4.19
N TYR A 153 1.79 25.66 3.62
CA TYR A 153 1.84 24.39 4.33
C TYR A 153 3.13 23.67 3.98
N LEU A 154 3.78 23.09 4.97
CA LEU A 154 5.00 22.29 4.81
C LEU A 154 4.70 20.85 5.24
N TYR A 155 5.30 19.91 4.53
CA TYR A 155 5.39 18.49 4.95
C TYR A 155 6.68 17.86 4.44
N SER A 156 7.24 16.93 5.20
CA SER A 156 8.39 16.13 4.74
C SER A 156 7.94 14.84 4.07
N GLN A 157 8.67 14.43 3.04
CA GLN A 157 8.66 13.09 2.45
C GLN A 157 10.09 12.65 2.26
N CYS A 158 10.51 11.64 3.01
CA CYS A 158 11.91 11.23 3.11
C CYS A 158 12.19 9.84 2.55
N GLU A 159 11.17 9.02 2.30
CA GLU A 159 11.34 7.73 1.66
C GLU A 159 11.63 7.90 0.16
N PRO A 160 12.58 7.11 -0.40
CA PRO A 160 13.42 6.11 0.30
C PRO A 160 14.65 6.71 1.00
N ALA A 161 15.22 7.82 0.55
CA ALA A 161 16.45 8.39 1.08
C ALA A 161 16.56 9.89 0.75
N ASP A 162 15.56 10.67 1.16
CA ASP A 162 15.51 12.13 0.98
C ASP A 162 15.54 12.92 2.31
N SER A 163 15.84 12.26 3.44
CA SER A 163 16.17 12.91 4.71
C SER A 163 17.37 13.83 4.57
N LYS A 164 18.34 13.44 3.76
CA LYS A 164 19.54 14.22 3.39
C LYS A 164 19.24 15.57 2.71
N ARG A 165 17.99 15.82 2.27
CA ARG A 165 17.54 17.13 1.78
C ARG A 165 17.03 18.03 2.92
N VAL A 166 16.73 17.43 4.10
CA VAL A 166 16.16 18.13 5.26
C VAL A 166 17.20 18.39 6.32
N PHE A 167 18.02 17.38 6.61
CA PHE A 167 19.09 17.46 7.60
C PHE A 167 20.25 16.53 7.24
N ALA A 168 21.42 16.81 7.73
CA ALA A 168 22.60 15.96 7.53
C ALA A 168 22.43 14.62 8.25
N CYS A 169 22.59 13.49 7.58
CA CYS A 169 22.40 12.16 8.18
C CYS A 169 23.22 11.08 7.45
N PHE A 170 23.19 9.89 7.98
CA PHE A 170 23.53 8.65 7.27
C PHE A 170 22.22 8.05 6.75
N ASP A 171 21.87 8.38 5.50
CA ASP A 171 20.54 8.15 4.93
C ASP A 171 20.36 6.72 4.39
N GLN A 172 20.31 5.75 5.32
CA GLN A 172 20.13 4.32 5.06
C GLN A 172 19.31 3.65 6.17
N PRO A 173 18.61 2.54 5.87
CA PRO A 173 17.65 1.96 6.81
C PRO A 173 18.24 1.40 8.09
N ASP A 174 19.46 0.89 8.05
CA ASP A 174 20.11 0.15 9.15
C ASP A 174 20.98 1.01 10.09
N LEU A 175 20.96 2.35 9.90
CA LEU A 175 21.60 3.30 10.84
C LEU A 175 20.54 4.11 11.60
N LYS A 176 19.75 3.41 12.42
CA LYS A 176 18.75 4.01 13.29
C LYS A 176 19.37 4.76 14.46
N ALA A 177 18.76 5.89 14.84
CA ALA A 177 19.15 6.62 16.05
C ALA A 177 17.97 7.41 16.64
N PRO A 178 18.02 7.75 17.93
CA PRO A 178 17.12 8.71 18.54
C PRO A 178 17.29 10.11 17.93
N ILE A 179 16.17 10.81 17.74
CA ILE A 179 16.12 12.18 17.20
C ILE A 179 15.67 13.14 18.31
N ASP A 180 16.48 14.15 18.56
CA ASP A 180 16.21 15.32 19.43
C ASP A 180 15.92 16.52 18.53
N LEU A 181 14.63 16.80 18.28
CA LEU A 181 14.19 17.81 17.32
C LEU A 181 13.79 19.12 17.99
N THR A 182 14.26 20.23 17.43
CA THR A 182 13.82 21.58 17.75
C THR A 182 13.40 22.31 16.48
N VAL A 183 12.21 22.89 16.44
CA VAL A 183 11.70 23.62 15.28
C VAL A 183 11.31 25.05 15.69
N THR A 184 11.85 26.03 14.97
CA THR A 184 11.41 27.43 15.05
C THR A 184 10.51 27.74 13.87
N ALA A 185 9.30 28.21 14.14
CA ALA A 185 8.26 28.44 13.13
C ALA A 185 7.44 29.70 13.43
N PRO A 186 6.64 30.22 12.47
CA PRO A 186 5.72 31.33 12.73
C PRO A 186 4.76 31.01 13.87
N ALA A 187 4.49 32.00 14.72
CA ALA A 187 3.52 31.86 15.78
C ALA A 187 2.12 31.55 15.21
N GLY A 188 1.43 30.59 15.85
CA GLY A 188 0.09 30.15 15.42
C GLY A 188 0.08 29.06 14.38
N TRP A 189 1.25 28.54 13.94
CA TRP A 189 1.32 27.31 13.17
C TRP A 189 1.22 26.07 14.08
N GLU A 190 0.56 25.03 13.59
CA GLU A 190 0.68 23.67 14.14
C GLU A 190 2.01 23.08 13.64
N ILE A 191 2.76 22.46 14.55
CA ILE A 191 4.03 21.81 14.23
C ILE A 191 3.92 20.36 14.70
N ILE A 192 3.94 19.44 13.75
CA ILE A 192 3.70 18.01 13.96
C ILE A 192 4.95 17.24 13.53
N SER A 193 5.38 16.27 14.32
CA SER A 193 6.56 15.48 14.05
C SER A 193 6.47 14.08 14.70
N ASN A 194 7.57 13.32 14.68
CA ASN A 194 7.64 11.93 15.17
C ASN A 194 7.40 11.77 16.69
N SER A 195 7.33 12.84 17.44
CA SER A 195 7.06 12.81 18.89
C SER A 195 6.29 14.05 19.34
N SER A 196 5.80 14.04 20.56
CA SER A 196 5.04 15.18 21.10
C SER A 196 5.95 16.35 21.48
N ILE A 197 5.44 17.59 21.38
CA ILE A 197 6.11 18.79 21.85
C ILE A 197 6.27 18.72 23.37
N ALA A 198 7.51 18.82 23.84
CA ALA A 198 7.83 18.88 25.27
C ALA A 198 7.71 20.31 25.82
N THR A 199 8.20 21.32 25.08
CA THR A 199 8.15 22.73 25.49
C THR A 199 8.04 23.63 24.27
N SER A 200 7.37 24.79 24.47
CA SER A 200 7.28 25.85 23.47
C SER A 200 7.64 27.18 24.11
N THR A 201 8.53 27.94 23.48
CA THR A 201 8.99 29.25 23.98
C THR A 201 8.93 30.29 22.87
N PRO A 202 8.58 31.55 23.16
CA PRO A 202 8.77 32.62 22.19
C PRO A 202 10.22 32.63 21.71
N ALA A 203 10.43 32.71 20.42
CA ALA A 203 11.76 32.73 19.83
C ALA A 203 12.10 34.14 19.33
N GLU A 204 13.37 34.53 19.51
CA GLU A 204 13.96 35.53 18.63
C GLU A 204 14.37 34.78 17.36
N SER A 205 13.65 34.99 16.27
CA SER A 205 14.02 34.34 15.01
C SER A 205 15.43 34.78 14.59
N PRO A 206 16.37 33.85 14.46
CA PRO A 206 17.71 34.17 13.98
C PRO A 206 17.72 34.65 12.53
N ILE A 207 16.68 34.31 11.73
CA ILE A 207 16.62 34.60 10.31
C ILE A 207 15.84 35.86 9.99
N TYR A 208 14.74 36.15 10.72
CA TYR A 208 13.84 37.27 10.44
C TYR A 208 13.44 37.98 11.73
N ALA A 209 14.02 39.16 11.99
CA ALA A 209 13.79 39.95 13.20
C ALA A 209 12.34 40.47 13.35
N ASP A 210 11.56 40.47 12.26
CA ASP A 210 10.21 41.07 12.21
C ASP A 210 9.09 39.99 12.21
N VAL A 211 9.42 38.72 12.39
CA VAL A 211 8.43 37.63 12.42
C VAL A 211 8.20 37.17 13.85
N ASP A 212 6.93 37.17 14.27
CA ASP A 212 6.54 36.56 15.53
C ASP A 212 6.68 35.06 15.44
N ALA A 213 7.64 34.49 16.17
CA ALA A 213 8.06 33.08 16.06
C ALA A 213 8.05 32.37 17.41
N VAL A 214 7.82 31.05 17.34
CA VAL A 214 7.87 30.13 18.49
C VAL A 214 8.85 29.01 18.18
N THR A 215 9.69 28.73 19.17
CA THR A 215 10.56 27.54 19.14
C THR A 215 9.90 26.41 19.91
N HIS A 216 9.68 25.29 19.23
CA HIS A 216 9.12 24.05 19.77
C HIS A 216 10.24 23.04 19.95
N HIS A 217 10.37 22.51 21.16
CA HIS A 217 11.28 21.42 21.47
C HIS A 217 10.48 20.16 21.69
N PHE A 218 10.81 19.12 20.95
CA PHE A 218 10.12 17.84 20.98
C PHE A 218 10.71 16.88 22.01
N GLN A 219 9.96 15.87 22.42
CA GLN A 219 10.49 14.75 23.18
C GLN A 219 11.46 13.97 22.29
N VAL A 220 12.55 13.48 22.86
CA VAL A 220 13.49 12.61 22.12
C VAL A 220 12.77 11.34 21.70
N THR A 221 12.92 10.95 20.44
CA THR A 221 12.27 9.75 19.91
C THR A 221 12.93 8.46 20.38
N ASN A 222 12.25 7.32 20.21
CA ASN A 222 12.93 6.03 20.13
C ASN A 222 13.89 6.03 18.93
N PRO A 223 14.81 5.05 18.78
CA PRO A 223 15.61 4.92 17.57
C PRO A 223 14.74 4.81 16.32
N LEU A 224 14.91 5.71 15.36
CA LEU A 224 14.20 5.77 14.10
C LEU A 224 15.18 5.64 12.92
N CYS A 225 14.72 5.03 11.84
CA CYS A 225 15.36 5.12 10.55
C CYS A 225 15.20 6.55 10.00
N PRO A 226 16.20 7.14 9.31
CA PRO A 226 16.08 8.48 8.76
C PRO A 226 14.87 8.66 7.86
N TYR A 227 14.50 7.70 7.02
CA TYR A 227 13.41 7.86 6.03
C TYR A 227 12.03 8.08 6.65
N VAL A 228 11.80 7.67 7.91
CA VAL A 228 10.53 7.94 8.62
C VAL A 228 10.52 9.24 9.41
N PHE A 229 11.52 10.11 9.20
CA PHE A 229 11.52 11.45 9.76
C PHE A 229 10.33 12.24 9.23
N ALA A 230 9.60 12.89 10.12
CA ALA A 230 8.45 13.71 9.77
C ALA A 230 8.54 15.13 10.33
N LEU A 231 8.16 16.09 9.49
CA LEU A 231 7.81 17.45 9.90
C LEU A 231 6.65 17.94 9.04
N CYS A 232 5.50 18.18 9.67
CA CYS A 232 4.42 18.94 9.07
C CYS A 232 4.29 20.27 9.82
N ALA A 233 4.21 21.38 9.08
CA ALA A 233 4.15 22.72 9.68
C ALA A 233 3.24 23.64 8.86
N GLY A 234 2.34 24.35 9.54
CA GLY A 234 1.40 25.26 8.89
C GLY A 234 0.19 25.54 9.75
N PRO A 235 -0.72 26.41 9.32
CA PRO A 235 -1.97 26.67 10.03
C PRO A 235 -3.01 25.58 9.71
N TYR A 236 -2.67 24.33 10.06
CA TYR A 236 -3.56 23.20 9.91
C TYR A 236 -4.76 23.30 10.84
N HIS A 237 -5.93 22.87 10.37
CA HIS A 237 -7.08 22.62 11.24
C HIS A 237 -6.87 21.30 11.97
N ARG A 238 -7.17 21.25 13.28
CA ARG A 238 -6.91 20.11 14.14
C ARG A 238 -8.17 19.58 14.80
N TRP A 239 -8.34 18.26 14.82
CA TRP A 239 -9.26 17.51 15.68
C TRP A 239 -8.47 16.62 16.61
N SER A 240 -8.96 16.41 17.83
CA SER A 240 -8.26 15.61 18.84
C SER A 240 -9.21 14.61 19.49
N ASP A 241 -8.68 13.43 19.76
CA ASP A 241 -9.36 12.35 20.50
C ASP A 241 -8.31 11.59 21.33
N THR A 242 -8.72 10.56 22.05
CA THR A 242 -7.81 9.71 22.83
C THR A 242 -8.23 8.25 22.67
N TYR A 243 -7.24 7.41 22.46
CA TYR A 243 -7.41 5.96 22.49
C TYR A 243 -6.95 5.42 23.83
N HIS A 244 -7.77 4.55 24.43
CA HIS A 244 -7.48 3.82 25.67
C HIS A 244 -7.63 2.34 25.43
N TRP A 245 -6.61 1.56 25.74
CA TRP A 245 -6.66 0.12 25.67
C TRP A 245 -6.29 -0.50 27.01
N HIS A 246 -7.01 -1.55 27.36
CA HIS A 246 -6.75 -2.35 28.54
C HIS A 246 -6.85 -3.83 28.15
N GLY A 247 -5.73 -4.54 28.22
CA GLY A 247 -5.65 -5.95 27.86
C GLY A 247 -6.06 -6.87 29.00
N ASP A 248 -6.47 -8.09 28.63
CA ASP A 248 -6.80 -9.15 29.60
C ASP A 248 -5.59 -9.56 30.47
N ASP A 249 -4.38 -9.26 30.01
CA ASP A 249 -3.10 -9.47 30.70
C ASP A 249 -2.73 -8.34 31.67
N GLY A 250 -3.59 -7.32 31.78
CA GLY A 250 -3.41 -6.15 32.64
C GLY A 250 -2.49 -5.07 32.09
N ARG A 251 -2.00 -5.19 30.85
CA ARG A 251 -1.29 -4.08 30.18
C ARG A 251 -2.28 -3.00 29.78
N GLU A 252 -1.86 -1.76 29.87
CA GLU A 252 -2.66 -0.58 29.51
C GLU A 252 -1.83 0.37 28.66
N ILE A 253 -2.48 1.06 27.70
CA ILE A 253 -1.89 2.16 26.98
C ILE A 253 -2.93 3.25 26.73
N THR A 254 -2.48 4.49 26.76
CA THR A 254 -3.27 5.66 26.36
C THR A 254 -2.51 6.43 25.29
N ILE A 255 -3.11 6.60 24.12
CA ILE A 255 -2.51 7.27 22.97
C ILE A 255 -3.37 8.50 22.61
N PRO A 256 -2.82 9.72 22.70
CA PRO A 256 -3.46 10.89 22.11
C PRO A 256 -3.55 10.74 20.59
N LEU A 257 -4.69 11.04 20.01
CA LEU A 257 -4.95 10.97 18.57
C LEU A 257 -5.25 12.37 18.05
N ASN A 258 -4.59 12.79 16.97
CA ASN A 258 -4.93 14.03 16.31
C ASN A 258 -5.05 13.81 14.80
N LEU A 259 -5.94 14.59 14.18
CA LEU A 259 -6.15 14.63 12.74
C LEU A 259 -5.94 16.06 12.26
N TYR A 260 -5.30 16.22 11.11
CA TYR A 260 -4.99 17.53 10.57
C TYR A 260 -5.30 17.60 9.08
N CYS A 261 -5.80 18.72 8.61
CA CYS A 261 -5.87 19.05 7.18
C CYS A 261 -5.79 20.57 6.98
N ARG A 262 -5.65 21.02 5.73
CA ARG A 262 -5.73 22.45 5.41
C ARG A 262 -7.07 23.04 5.89
N GLU A 263 -7.05 24.28 6.39
CA GLU A 263 -8.26 24.98 6.86
C GLU A 263 -9.37 25.02 5.81
N THR A 264 -8.99 25.21 4.54
CA THR A 264 -9.94 25.23 3.40
C THR A 264 -10.65 23.91 3.15
N LEU A 265 -10.12 22.77 3.63
CA LEU A 265 -10.70 21.44 3.52
C LEU A 265 -11.45 20.98 4.77
N ALA A 266 -11.28 21.66 5.90
CA ALA A 266 -11.92 21.28 7.16
C ALA A 266 -13.45 21.06 7.07
N PRO A 267 -14.23 21.83 6.28
CA PRO A 267 -15.67 21.61 6.13
C PRO A 267 -16.06 20.28 5.47
N TYR A 268 -15.12 19.60 4.81
CA TYR A 268 -15.34 18.32 4.09
C TYR A 268 -14.73 17.13 4.82
N PHE A 269 -14.03 17.38 5.92
CA PHE A 269 -13.33 16.35 6.65
C PHE A 269 -14.30 15.53 7.51
N ASP A 270 -14.01 14.25 7.68
CA ASP A 270 -14.83 13.30 8.42
C ASP A 270 -14.02 12.67 9.58
N PRO A 271 -13.77 13.44 10.65
CA PRO A 271 -12.88 13.02 11.72
C PRO A 271 -13.41 11.82 12.50
N ASP A 272 -14.73 11.73 12.70
CA ASP A 272 -15.33 10.63 13.49
C ASP A 272 -15.06 9.27 12.86
N ASN A 273 -15.17 9.18 11.53
CA ASN A 273 -14.90 7.93 10.80
C ASN A 273 -13.42 7.54 10.93
N ILE A 274 -12.48 8.48 10.74
CA ILE A 274 -11.04 8.19 10.80
C ILE A 274 -10.63 7.83 12.23
N PHE A 275 -11.12 8.52 13.27
CA PHE A 275 -10.87 8.13 14.66
C PHE A 275 -11.42 6.74 14.98
N ALA A 276 -12.61 6.39 14.48
CA ALA A 276 -13.18 5.05 14.68
C ALA A 276 -12.31 3.97 14.03
N LEU A 277 -11.85 4.18 12.79
CA LEU A 277 -10.91 3.28 12.10
C LEU A 277 -9.60 3.12 12.86
N THR A 278 -9.02 4.25 13.30
CA THR A 278 -7.76 4.28 14.06
C THR A 278 -7.86 3.47 15.35
N LYS A 279 -8.94 3.69 16.12
CA LYS A 279 -9.17 2.95 17.38
C LYS A 279 -9.40 1.46 17.14
N GLY A 280 -10.19 1.11 16.13
CA GLY A 280 -10.42 -0.28 15.73
C GLY A 280 -9.14 -0.98 15.27
N GLY A 281 -8.30 -0.28 14.51
CA GLY A 281 -6.99 -0.77 14.07
C GLY A 281 -6.05 -1.06 15.25
N PHE A 282 -5.91 -0.12 16.21
CA PHE A 282 -5.14 -0.36 17.42
C PHE A 282 -5.67 -1.54 18.23
N ASP A 283 -6.98 -1.65 18.40
CA ASP A 283 -7.60 -2.79 19.09
C ASP A 283 -7.23 -4.12 18.42
N TYR A 284 -7.24 -4.15 17.09
CA TYR A 284 -6.92 -5.33 16.32
C TYR A 284 -5.43 -5.68 16.43
N TYR A 285 -4.54 -4.73 16.16
CA TYR A 285 -3.09 -4.98 16.14
C TYR A 285 -2.53 -5.30 17.52
N HIS A 286 -3.00 -4.64 18.58
CA HIS A 286 -2.60 -4.97 19.94
C HIS A 286 -2.95 -6.42 20.33
N ARG A 287 -4.12 -6.92 19.92
CA ARG A 287 -4.51 -8.31 20.17
C ARG A 287 -3.76 -9.30 19.29
N THR A 288 -3.60 -8.96 18.01
CA THR A 288 -3.05 -9.87 16.99
C THR A 288 -1.54 -10.00 17.11
N PHE A 289 -0.82 -8.89 17.24
CA PHE A 289 0.64 -8.90 17.36
C PHE A 289 1.10 -9.10 18.81
N GLY A 290 0.23 -8.87 19.79
CA GLY A 290 0.56 -9.01 21.22
C GLY A 290 1.53 -7.96 21.74
N ILE A 291 1.86 -6.94 20.93
CA ILE A 291 2.78 -5.84 21.25
C ILE A 291 2.00 -4.54 21.17
N LEU A 292 2.04 -3.74 22.24
CA LEU A 292 1.38 -2.43 22.27
C LEU A 292 2.10 -1.47 21.32
N TYR A 293 1.40 -0.40 20.91
CA TYR A 293 2.01 0.67 20.10
C TYR A 293 3.35 1.07 20.69
N PRO A 294 4.46 0.90 19.93
CA PRO A 294 5.78 0.89 20.54
C PRO A 294 6.43 2.27 20.69
N PHE A 295 5.78 3.33 20.19
CA PHE A 295 6.37 4.66 20.19
C PHE A 295 5.75 5.57 21.25
N THR A 296 6.53 6.53 21.70
CA THR A 296 6.09 7.52 22.69
C THR A 296 5.44 8.71 22.00
N GLY A 297 4.43 9.30 22.63
CA GLY A 297 3.75 10.50 22.13
C GLY A 297 2.36 10.23 21.59
N SER A 298 1.94 11.03 20.63
CA SER A 298 0.66 10.93 19.93
C SER A 298 0.75 10.04 18.70
N TYR A 299 -0.40 9.66 18.17
CA TYR A 299 -0.54 9.14 16.81
C TYR A 299 -1.29 10.20 15.98
N ASP A 300 -0.52 10.98 15.25
CA ASP A 300 -1.00 12.11 14.47
C ASP A 300 -1.14 11.70 13.00
N GLN A 301 -2.22 12.14 12.36
CA GLN A 301 -2.52 11.83 10.96
C GLN A 301 -2.77 13.15 10.22
N VAL A 302 -1.94 13.43 9.22
CA VAL A 302 -1.92 14.72 8.52
C VAL A 302 -2.26 14.55 7.06
N PHE A 303 -3.34 15.17 6.60
CA PHE A 303 -3.72 15.17 5.18
C PHE A 303 -3.06 16.37 4.51
N VAL A 304 -2.07 16.08 3.65
CA VAL A 304 -1.15 17.08 3.09
C VAL A 304 -1.43 17.39 1.63
N PRO A 305 -1.22 18.64 1.18
CA PRO A 305 -1.47 19.05 -0.19
C PRO A 305 -0.41 18.52 -1.16
N ASP A 306 -0.82 18.26 -2.41
CA ASP A 306 0.08 17.90 -3.53
C ASP A 306 0.97 16.67 -3.26
N PHE A 307 0.48 15.72 -2.47
CA PHE A 307 1.23 14.53 -2.09
C PHE A 307 1.32 13.52 -3.24
N ASN A 308 2.54 13.09 -3.58
CA ASN A 308 2.80 12.18 -4.70
C ASN A 308 2.43 10.73 -4.39
N ALA A 309 2.57 10.30 -3.12
CA ALA A 309 2.20 8.98 -2.65
C ALA A 309 0.72 8.90 -2.23
N GLY A 310 0.24 7.72 -1.91
CA GLY A 310 -1.08 7.51 -1.28
C GLY A 310 -1.08 7.98 0.17
N ALA A 311 -0.11 7.48 0.92
CA ALA A 311 0.18 7.83 2.30
C ALA A 311 1.65 7.53 2.62
N MET A 312 2.08 7.76 3.87
CA MET A 312 3.42 7.47 4.36
C MET A 312 3.39 7.21 5.87
N GLU A 313 4.04 6.15 6.29
CA GLU A 313 4.06 5.59 7.63
C GLU A 313 4.96 6.31 8.64
N ASN A 314 5.25 7.57 8.48
CA ASN A 314 6.11 8.30 9.41
C ASN A 314 5.69 8.08 10.87
N VAL A 315 6.62 7.65 11.71
CA VAL A 315 6.34 7.34 13.12
C VAL A 315 5.68 8.51 13.83
N GLY A 316 4.49 8.28 14.39
CA GLY A 316 3.76 9.28 15.16
C GLY A 316 3.18 10.46 14.34
N CYS A 317 3.45 10.53 13.03
CA CYS A 317 3.01 11.60 12.14
C CYS A 317 2.75 11.06 10.73
N VAL A 318 1.73 10.22 10.58
CA VAL A 318 1.37 9.59 9.31
C VAL A 318 0.81 10.65 8.36
N THR A 319 1.30 10.68 7.13
CA THR A 319 0.84 11.62 6.11
C THR A 319 -0.02 10.94 5.06
N TYR A 320 -1.07 11.62 4.60
CA TYR A 320 -2.04 11.13 3.62
C TYR A 320 -2.26 12.15 2.53
N ARG A 321 -2.55 11.70 1.31
CA ARG A 321 -3.02 12.57 0.24
C ARG A 321 -4.43 13.09 0.52
N GLU A 322 -4.70 14.33 0.07
CA GLU A 322 -6.00 14.98 0.29
C GLU A 322 -7.17 14.36 -0.50
N ASP A 323 -6.90 13.46 -1.45
CA ASP A 323 -7.95 12.72 -2.18
C ASP A 323 -8.81 11.85 -1.24
N TYR A 324 -8.32 11.55 -0.05
CA TYR A 324 -9.10 10.87 1.01
C TYR A 324 -10.05 11.80 1.77
N ILE A 325 -10.06 13.11 1.48
CA ILE A 325 -11.04 14.09 1.94
C ILE A 325 -12.10 14.26 0.85
N PHE A 326 -13.28 13.73 1.07
CA PHE A 326 -14.31 13.67 0.03
C PHE A 326 -15.12 14.96 -0.02
N ARG A 327 -14.84 15.84 -1.00
CA ARG A 327 -15.54 17.12 -1.21
C ARG A 327 -16.96 16.97 -1.79
N SER A 328 -17.30 15.79 -2.25
CA SER A 328 -18.60 15.41 -2.77
C SER A 328 -18.99 14.03 -2.24
N ARG A 329 -20.21 13.58 -2.55
CA ARG A 329 -20.63 12.23 -2.18
C ARG A 329 -19.61 11.20 -2.70
N ALA A 330 -19.05 10.42 -1.80
CA ALA A 330 -18.20 9.28 -2.09
C ALA A 330 -18.99 7.98 -1.98
N THR A 331 -18.62 6.99 -2.77
CA THR A 331 -19.16 5.62 -2.66
C THR A 331 -18.61 4.89 -1.44
N ALA A 332 -19.29 3.84 -0.99
CA ALA A 332 -18.79 2.98 0.09
C ALA A 332 -17.39 2.43 -0.21
N TRP A 333 -17.10 2.12 -1.47
CA TRP A 333 -15.77 1.73 -1.95
C TRP A 333 -14.67 2.74 -1.62
N LYS A 334 -14.91 4.04 -1.80
CA LYS A 334 -13.92 5.07 -1.44
C LYS A 334 -13.65 5.13 0.06
N TYR A 335 -14.65 4.88 0.89
CA TYR A 335 -14.49 4.76 2.33
C TYR A 335 -13.72 3.49 2.72
N GLU A 336 -13.98 2.36 2.05
CA GLU A 336 -13.24 1.12 2.24
C GLU A 336 -11.77 1.29 1.85
N ARG A 337 -11.48 1.93 0.70
CA ARG A 337 -10.09 2.24 0.29
C ARG A 337 -9.38 3.15 1.28
N ARG A 338 -10.07 4.17 1.84
CA ARG A 338 -9.51 5.00 2.91
C ARG A 338 -9.24 4.19 4.17
N ALA A 339 -10.14 3.28 4.54
CA ALA A 339 -9.95 2.40 5.69
C ALA A 339 -8.74 1.47 5.50
N ASP A 340 -8.60 0.87 4.32
CA ASP A 340 -7.45 0.07 3.93
C ASP A 340 -6.15 0.85 4.12
N THR A 341 -6.06 2.06 3.56
CA THR A 341 -4.87 2.90 3.68
C THR A 341 -4.57 3.28 5.14
N VAL A 342 -5.57 3.71 5.93
CA VAL A 342 -5.36 4.06 7.35
C VAL A 342 -4.83 2.86 8.15
N LEU A 343 -5.32 1.65 7.88
CA LEU A 343 -4.89 0.44 8.56
C LEU A 343 -3.53 -0.07 8.04
N HIS A 344 -3.22 0.14 6.77
CA HIS A 344 -1.91 -0.15 6.18
C HIS A 344 -0.81 0.70 6.84
N GLU A 345 -0.97 2.02 6.86
CA GLU A 345 0.01 2.91 7.49
C GLU A 345 0.15 2.65 9.01
N MET A 346 -0.91 2.21 9.65
CA MET A 346 -0.85 1.83 11.06
C MET A 346 -0.07 0.53 11.27
N ALA A 347 -0.18 -0.46 10.37
CA ALA A 347 0.54 -1.72 10.48
C ALA A 347 2.05 -1.52 10.44
N HIS A 348 2.52 -0.54 9.67
CA HIS A 348 3.92 -0.16 9.59
C HIS A 348 4.52 0.24 10.93
N MET A 349 3.73 0.66 11.93
CA MET A 349 4.25 0.96 13.26
C MET A 349 4.95 -0.25 13.90
N TRP A 350 4.58 -1.48 13.51
CA TRP A 350 5.26 -2.72 13.91
C TRP A 350 6.21 -3.22 12.81
N PHE A 351 5.75 -3.24 11.54
CA PHE A 351 6.54 -3.64 10.38
C PHE A 351 7.00 -2.43 9.59
N GLY A 352 8.29 -2.21 9.51
CA GLY A 352 8.90 -1.03 8.92
C GLY A 352 9.49 -0.09 9.98
N ASN A 353 8.74 0.20 11.03
CA ASN A 353 9.13 1.19 12.02
C ASN A 353 9.75 0.57 13.28
N LEU A 354 9.06 -0.33 13.99
CA LEU A 354 9.64 -1.04 15.12
C LEU A 354 10.80 -1.94 14.67
N VAL A 355 10.51 -2.76 13.65
CA VAL A 355 11.52 -3.61 12.99
C VAL A 355 11.61 -3.18 11.54
N THR A 356 12.78 -2.69 11.11
CA THR A 356 13.03 -2.21 9.75
C THR A 356 13.91 -3.20 8.99
N MET A 357 13.76 -3.29 7.66
CA MET A 357 14.68 -4.03 6.82
C MET A 357 16.12 -3.52 6.97
N GLN A 358 17.10 -4.38 6.72
CA GLN A 358 18.51 -3.96 6.69
C GLN A 358 18.87 -3.16 5.45
N TRP A 359 18.28 -3.55 4.30
CA TRP A 359 18.42 -2.88 3.02
C TRP A 359 17.13 -3.01 2.20
N TRP A 360 16.98 -2.22 1.19
CA TRP A 360 15.80 -2.07 0.36
C TRP A 360 15.41 -3.31 -0.46
N ASN A 361 16.26 -4.35 -0.54
CA ASN A 361 15.86 -5.64 -1.12
C ASN A 361 14.72 -6.33 -0.36
N ASP A 362 14.53 -5.99 0.90
CA ASP A 362 13.43 -6.46 1.74
C ASP A 362 12.30 -5.41 1.91
N LEU A 363 12.23 -4.38 1.04
CA LEU A 363 11.12 -3.41 1.00
C LEU A 363 9.76 -4.10 0.92
N TRP A 364 9.68 -5.16 0.10
CA TRP A 364 8.46 -5.95 -0.04
C TRP A 364 7.94 -6.50 1.30
N LEU A 365 8.82 -6.83 2.23
CA LEU A 365 8.42 -7.34 3.54
C LEU A 365 7.65 -6.28 4.34
N ASN A 366 8.06 -5.01 4.28
CA ASN A 366 7.32 -3.90 4.85
C ASN A 366 5.95 -3.77 4.19
N GLU A 367 5.92 -3.61 2.87
CA GLU A 367 4.74 -3.24 2.10
C GLU A 367 3.72 -4.38 1.99
N SER A 368 4.21 -5.57 1.64
CA SER A 368 3.36 -6.75 1.56
C SER A 368 2.75 -7.12 2.91
N PHE A 369 3.53 -6.97 3.99
CA PHE A 369 3.03 -7.24 5.33
C PHE A 369 1.98 -6.23 5.76
N ALA A 370 2.21 -4.94 5.54
CA ALA A 370 1.22 -3.90 5.84
C ALA A 370 -0.07 -4.09 5.03
N SER A 371 0.05 -4.46 3.76
CA SER A 371 -1.09 -4.80 2.90
C SER A 371 -1.88 -6.01 3.40
N TRP A 372 -1.20 -7.09 3.82
CA TRP A 372 -1.85 -8.24 4.42
C TRP A 372 -2.53 -7.89 5.76
N ALA A 373 -1.81 -7.15 6.61
CA ALA A 373 -2.30 -6.77 7.93
C ALA A 373 -3.50 -5.81 7.84
N SER A 374 -3.53 -4.90 6.87
CA SER A 374 -4.67 -3.98 6.65
C SER A 374 -5.94 -4.73 6.27
N VAL A 375 -5.85 -5.72 5.36
CA VAL A 375 -7.00 -6.56 4.98
C VAL A 375 -7.50 -7.36 6.20
N MET A 376 -6.59 -7.97 6.96
CA MET A 376 -6.94 -8.70 8.18
C MET A 376 -7.57 -7.79 9.25
N ALA A 377 -7.07 -6.56 9.39
CA ALA A 377 -7.63 -5.59 10.31
C ALA A 377 -9.00 -5.07 9.85
N GLN A 378 -9.22 -4.88 8.55
CA GLN A 378 -10.55 -4.56 8.02
C GLN A 378 -11.58 -5.61 8.42
N LEU A 379 -11.27 -6.90 8.23
CA LEU A 379 -12.13 -8.02 8.63
C LEU A 379 -12.36 -8.09 10.15
N GLY A 380 -11.34 -7.78 10.93
CA GLY A 380 -11.37 -7.94 12.40
C GLY A 380 -11.88 -6.73 13.16
N SER A 381 -11.91 -5.53 12.58
CA SER A 381 -12.21 -4.29 13.30
C SER A 381 -13.19 -3.34 12.60
N THR A 382 -13.66 -3.69 11.39
CA THR A 382 -14.58 -2.85 10.63
C THR A 382 -15.80 -3.62 10.13
N THR A 383 -16.67 -2.96 9.38
CA THR A 383 -17.82 -3.59 8.70
C THR A 383 -17.46 -4.17 7.32
N TYR A 384 -16.22 -4.02 6.86
CA TYR A 384 -15.77 -4.50 5.54
C TYR A 384 -15.41 -5.98 5.60
N GLN A 385 -16.43 -6.83 5.58
CA GLN A 385 -16.28 -8.28 5.73
C GLN A 385 -15.85 -9.00 4.44
N THR A 386 -15.82 -8.30 3.31
CA THR A 386 -15.43 -8.81 1.99
C THR A 386 -14.09 -8.21 1.51
N ALA A 387 -13.24 -7.74 2.43
CA ALA A 387 -11.98 -7.08 2.09
C ALA A 387 -11.04 -7.95 1.23
N TRP A 388 -11.02 -9.29 1.40
CA TRP A 388 -10.29 -10.18 0.49
C TRP A 388 -10.88 -10.21 -0.92
N THR A 389 -12.21 -10.11 -1.08
CA THR A 389 -12.85 -10.00 -2.39
C THR A 389 -12.43 -8.71 -3.11
N THR A 390 -12.41 -7.60 -2.37
CA THR A 390 -11.90 -6.31 -2.85
C THR A 390 -10.43 -6.42 -3.26
N PHE A 391 -9.57 -6.99 -2.41
CA PHE A 391 -8.16 -7.21 -2.71
C PHE A 391 -7.97 -8.05 -3.98
N THR A 392 -8.69 -9.16 -4.11
CA THR A 392 -8.61 -10.05 -5.26
C THR A 392 -9.00 -9.35 -6.56
N SER A 393 -10.09 -8.56 -6.54
CA SER A 393 -10.59 -7.90 -7.74
C SER A 393 -9.79 -6.66 -8.15
N THR A 394 -9.12 -5.97 -7.23
CA THR A 394 -8.41 -4.72 -7.50
C THR A 394 -6.90 -4.86 -7.44
N GLU A 395 -6.35 -5.15 -6.27
CA GLU A 395 -4.90 -5.16 -6.01
C GLU A 395 -4.22 -6.36 -6.69
N LYS A 396 -4.78 -7.56 -6.53
CA LYS A 396 -4.21 -8.77 -7.14
C LYS A 396 -4.23 -8.70 -8.67
N ASN A 397 -5.30 -8.14 -9.26
CA ASN A 397 -5.38 -7.88 -10.69
C ASN A 397 -4.36 -6.82 -11.16
N TRP A 398 -3.99 -5.87 -10.31
CA TRP A 398 -2.89 -4.96 -10.61
C TRP A 398 -1.56 -5.72 -10.67
N ALA A 399 -1.28 -6.58 -9.70
CA ALA A 399 -0.09 -7.42 -9.69
C ALA A 399 -0.03 -8.34 -10.92
N TYR A 400 -1.12 -8.99 -11.30
CA TYR A 400 -1.19 -9.88 -12.47
C TYR A 400 -0.79 -9.16 -13.75
N ARG A 401 -1.30 -7.92 -13.97
CA ARG A 401 -0.95 -7.13 -15.15
C ARG A 401 0.52 -6.76 -15.21
N GLN A 402 1.16 -6.50 -14.07
CA GLN A 402 2.58 -6.17 -14.03
C GLN A 402 3.45 -7.42 -14.16
N ASP A 403 3.04 -8.51 -13.56
CA ASP A 403 3.78 -9.78 -13.60
C ASP A 403 3.77 -10.43 -15.00
N ASP A 404 2.79 -10.10 -15.85
CA ASP A 404 2.73 -10.53 -17.25
C ASP A 404 3.66 -9.73 -18.17
N LEU A 405 4.23 -8.61 -17.71
CA LEU A 405 5.11 -7.78 -18.53
C LEU A 405 6.55 -8.31 -18.56
N PRO A 406 7.28 -8.08 -19.65
CA PRO A 406 8.72 -8.38 -19.72
C PRO A 406 9.58 -7.65 -18.68
N SER A 407 9.03 -6.61 -18.06
CA SER A 407 9.64 -5.84 -16.97
C SER A 407 9.34 -6.40 -15.58
N THR A 408 8.69 -7.57 -15.48
CA THR A 408 8.47 -8.21 -14.18
C THR A 408 9.78 -8.52 -13.46
N HIS A 409 9.72 -8.54 -12.15
CA HIS A 409 10.86 -8.82 -11.29
C HIS A 409 10.45 -9.75 -10.14
N PRO A 410 11.40 -10.42 -9.47
CA PRO A 410 11.11 -11.19 -8.25
C PRO A 410 10.57 -10.29 -7.14
N ILE A 411 9.78 -10.84 -6.22
CA ILE A 411 9.29 -10.11 -5.03
C ILE A 411 10.49 -9.58 -4.23
N ALA A 412 11.45 -10.45 -3.90
CA ALA A 412 12.73 -10.05 -3.31
C ALA A 412 13.72 -9.70 -4.44
N ALA A 413 13.57 -8.48 -4.99
CA ALA A 413 14.46 -8.00 -6.02
C ALA A 413 15.86 -7.69 -5.45
N THR A 414 16.90 -7.88 -6.26
CA THR A 414 18.25 -7.45 -5.90
C THR A 414 18.35 -5.96 -6.07
N MET A 415 18.35 -5.20 -4.97
CA MET A 415 18.54 -3.75 -4.96
C MET A 415 20.01 -3.44 -4.78
N GLU A 416 20.74 -3.24 -5.88
CA GLU A 416 22.15 -2.90 -5.80
C GLU A 416 22.37 -1.42 -5.43
N SER A 417 21.37 -0.57 -5.68
CA SER A 417 21.46 0.86 -5.41
C SER A 417 20.09 1.52 -5.26
N LEU A 418 20.05 2.75 -4.74
CA LEU A 418 18.81 3.52 -4.56
C LEU A 418 18.10 3.87 -5.87
N GLU A 419 18.84 4.03 -7.01
CA GLU A 419 18.23 4.33 -8.31
C GLU A 419 17.31 3.23 -8.82
N GLU A 420 17.54 1.98 -8.39
CA GLU A 420 16.72 0.85 -8.81
C GLU A 420 15.39 0.80 -8.04
N LEU A 421 15.28 1.52 -6.93
CA LEU A 421 14.18 1.38 -5.99
C LEU A 421 12.86 1.95 -6.51
N ASP A 422 12.88 3.10 -7.18
CA ASP A 422 11.66 3.78 -7.66
C ASP A 422 10.80 2.88 -8.58
N ALA A 423 11.45 1.98 -9.32
CA ALA A 423 10.76 1.04 -10.20
C ALA A 423 10.09 -0.13 -9.46
N ASN A 424 10.37 -0.31 -8.16
CA ASN A 424 9.91 -1.42 -7.34
C ASN A 424 8.76 -1.06 -6.36
N PHE A 425 8.31 0.19 -6.34
CA PHE A 425 7.06 0.58 -5.69
C PHE A 425 5.86 0.22 -6.60
N ASP A 426 5.59 -1.06 -6.76
CA ASP A 426 4.68 -1.57 -7.77
C ASP A 426 3.80 -2.73 -7.27
N GLY A 427 2.93 -3.26 -8.14
CA GLY A 427 2.02 -4.36 -7.80
C GLY A 427 2.73 -5.66 -7.43
N ILE A 428 4.00 -5.85 -7.81
CA ILE A 428 4.78 -7.02 -7.39
C ILE A 428 5.12 -6.89 -5.91
N THR A 429 5.70 -5.78 -5.50
CA THR A 429 6.07 -5.51 -4.11
C THR A 429 4.86 -5.48 -3.19
N TYR A 430 3.76 -4.81 -3.56
CA TYR A 430 2.58 -4.66 -2.71
C TYR A 430 1.63 -5.87 -2.79
N ALA A 431 1.10 -6.17 -3.96
CA ALA A 431 -0.04 -7.08 -4.10
C ALA A 431 0.34 -8.55 -4.37
N LYS A 432 1.36 -8.83 -5.22
CA LYS A 432 1.88 -10.20 -5.34
C LYS A 432 2.49 -10.63 -4.01
N GLY A 433 3.30 -9.78 -3.38
CA GLY A 433 3.90 -10.08 -2.09
C GLY A 433 2.84 -10.32 -1.00
N CYS A 434 1.78 -9.51 -0.92
CA CYS A 434 0.65 -9.73 -0.02
C CYS A 434 -0.05 -11.08 -0.29
N SER A 435 -0.29 -11.44 -1.55
CA SER A 435 -0.88 -12.74 -1.90
C SER A 435 0.02 -13.91 -1.49
N VAL A 436 1.33 -13.76 -1.67
CA VAL A 436 2.33 -14.77 -1.27
C VAL A 436 2.42 -14.86 0.26
N LEU A 437 2.31 -13.75 0.97
CA LEU A 437 2.23 -13.76 2.44
C LEU A 437 0.94 -14.41 2.94
N LYS A 438 -0.22 -14.14 2.30
CA LYS A 438 -1.49 -14.85 2.58
C LYS A 438 -1.33 -16.36 2.44
N GLN A 439 -0.70 -16.81 1.36
CA GLN A 439 -0.39 -18.23 1.13
C GLN A 439 0.58 -18.77 2.19
N PHE A 440 1.62 -18.02 2.55
CA PHE A 440 2.56 -18.42 3.61
C PHE A 440 1.83 -18.66 4.93
N VAL A 441 0.93 -17.74 5.31
CA VAL A 441 0.09 -17.87 6.50
C VAL A 441 -0.82 -19.10 6.41
N ALA A 442 -1.45 -19.36 5.26
CA ALA A 442 -2.26 -20.57 5.05
C ALA A 442 -1.42 -21.85 5.12
N TYR A 443 -0.19 -21.82 4.60
CA TYR A 443 0.75 -22.95 4.61
C TYR A 443 1.29 -23.22 6.00
N ALA A 444 1.70 -22.19 6.77
CA ALA A 444 2.23 -22.32 8.11
C ALA A 444 1.14 -22.61 9.16
N GLY A 445 -0.06 -22.10 8.93
CA GLY A 445 -1.13 -21.96 9.90
C GLY A 445 -1.08 -20.61 10.62
N LEU A 446 -2.24 -19.98 10.82
CA LEU A 446 -2.32 -18.63 11.40
C LEU A 446 -1.72 -18.56 12.82
N ASP A 447 -2.05 -19.50 13.71
CA ASP A 447 -1.54 -19.49 15.09
C ASP A 447 -0.02 -19.65 15.19
N PRO A 448 0.62 -20.62 14.50
CA PRO A 448 2.09 -20.70 14.42
C PRO A 448 2.73 -19.43 13.86
N PHE A 449 2.15 -18.88 12.78
CA PHE A 449 2.64 -17.64 12.17
C PHE A 449 2.62 -16.48 13.15
N LEU A 450 1.48 -16.22 13.82
CA LEU A 450 1.34 -15.10 14.76
C LEU A 450 2.27 -15.23 15.99
N LYS A 451 2.55 -16.45 16.46
CA LYS A 451 3.53 -16.67 17.53
C LYS A 451 4.95 -16.37 17.08
N GLY A 452 5.34 -16.87 15.91
CA GLY A 452 6.65 -16.56 15.33
C GLY A 452 6.82 -15.07 15.04
N LEU A 453 5.76 -14.43 14.53
CA LEU A 453 5.71 -13.00 14.31
C LEU A 453 5.93 -12.19 15.59
N HIS A 454 5.23 -12.55 16.66
CA HIS A 454 5.41 -11.93 17.98
C HIS A 454 6.86 -12.01 18.46
N ASP A 455 7.46 -13.19 18.38
CA ASP A 455 8.85 -13.40 18.81
C ASP A 455 9.85 -12.63 17.94
N TYR A 456 9.63 -12.58 16.61
CA TYR A 456 10.41 -11.78 15.67
C TYR A 456 10.37 -10.30 16.02
N LEU A 457 9.17 -9.73 16.22
CA LEU A 457 8.99 -8.32 16.55
C LEU A 457 9.66 -7.96 17.91
N LEU A 458 9.59 -8.85 18.90
CA LEU A 458 10.25 -8.64 20.18
C LEU A 458 11.77 -8.71 20.08
N ALA A 459 12.30 -9.71 19.36
CA ALA A 459 13.73 -9.95 19.24
C ALA A 459 14.46 -8.80 18.52
N HIS A 460 13.79 -8.18 17.55
CA HIS A 460 14.37 -7.13 16.70
C HIS A 460 13.82 -5.73 16.99
N SER A 461 13.11 -5.54 18.11
CA SER A 461 12.50 -4.25 18.48
C SER A 461 13.50 -3.09 18.39
N TYR A 462 13.11 -2.02 17.67
CA TYR A 462 13.92 -0.82 17.39
C TYR A 462 15.20 -1.08 16.60
N GLY A 463 15.35 -2.28 16.06
CA GLY A 463 16.48 -2.70 15.24
C GLY A 463 16.10 -2.98 13.80
N ASN A 464 16.95 -3.73 13.13
CA ASN A 464 16.80 -4.16 11.76
C ASN A 464 16.80 -5.69 11.68
N ALA A 465 16.05 -6.23 10.71
CA ALA A 465 15.97 -7.66 10.49
C ALA A 465 15.79 -7.98 9.00
N THR A 466 15.92 -9.24 8.67
CA THR A 466 15.71 -9.79 7.33
C THR A 466 14.46 -10.69 7.31
N PHE A 467 13.99 -11.02 6.11
CA PHE A 467 12.94 -12.03 5.98
C PHE A 467 13.35 -13.40 6.55
N GLN A 468 14.63 -13.77 6.47
CA GLN A 468 15.11 -15.03 7.05
C GLN A 468 14.91 -15.08 8.58
N ASP A 469 15.07 -13.95 9.27
CA ASP A 469 14.82 -13.87 10.72
C ASP A 469 13.35 -14.16 11.05
N LEU A 470 12.40 -13.70 10.21
CA LEU A 470 10.98 -14.02 10.36
C LEU A 470 10.71 -15.51 10.10
N LEU A 471 11.29 -16.10 9.04
CA LEU A 471 11.16 -17.52 8.76
C LEU A 471 11.69 -18.38 9.90
N ASP A 472 12.85 -18.03 10.45
CA ASP A 472 13.46 -18.75 11.57
C ASP A 472 12.58 -18.70 12.82
N ALA A 473 11.97 -17.54 13.11
CA ALA A 473 11.03 -17.36 14.23
C ALA A 473 9.76 -18.20 14.06
N VAL A 474 9.17 -18.23 12.85
CA VAL A 474 7.97 -19.04 12.56
C VAL A 474 8.27 -20.53 12.58
N SER A 475 9.45 -20.94 12.12
CA SER A 475 9.91 -22.34 12.12
C SER A 475 9.98 -22.98 13.51
N VAL A 476 10.04 -22.18 14.58
CA VAL A 476 9.95 -22.68 15.95
C VAL A 476 8.59 -23.32 16.25
N TYR A 477 7.54 -22.88 15.57
CA TYR A 477 6.15 -23.26 15.85
C TYR A 477 5.53 -24.17 14.78
N CYS A 478 6.24 -24.43 13.67
CA CYS A 478 5.73 -25.21 12.55
C CYS A 478 6.86 -26.03 11.90
N ASP A 479 6.64 -27.35 11.77
CA ASP A 479 7.61 -28.27 11.17
C ASP A 479 7.39 -28.36 9.64
N LYS A 480 7.70 -27.26 8.93
CA LYS A 480 7.64 -27.18 7.47
C LYS A 480 8.94 -26.57 6.91
N ASP A 481 9.28 -26.91 5.66
CA ASP A 481 10.43 -26.33 4.96
C ASP A 481 10.08 -24.97 4.35
N PHE A 482 10.24 -23.93 5.17
CA PHE A 482 10.00 -22.56 4.72
C PHE A 482 11.11 -21.98 3.85
N ARG A 483 12.31 -22.53 3.91
CA ARG A 483 13.43 -22.05 3.09
C ARG A 483 13.22 -22.36 1.62
N THR A 484 12.93 -23.62 1.30
CA THR A 484 12.61 -24.04 -0.08
C THR A 484 11.37 -23.31 -0.60
N TRP A 485 10.37 -23.14 0.26
CA TRP A 485 9.17 -22.37 -0.09
C TRP A 485 9.51 -20.91 -0.44
N ALA A 486 10.27 -20.22 0.40
CA ALA A 486 10.65 -18.81 0.22
C ALA A 486 11.51 -18.62 -1.05
N GLU A 487 12.50 -19.48 -1.27
CA GLU A 487 13.34 -19.43 -2.48
C GLU A 487 12.47 -19.53 -3.75
N ALA A 488 11.52 -20.47 -3.80
CA ALA A 488 10.66 -20.66 -4.95
C ALA A 488 9.74 -19.45 -5.21
N TRP A 489 9.23 -18.79 -4.17
CA TRP A 489 8.25 -17.71 -4.33
C TRP A 489 8.86 -16.32 -4.44
N LEU A 490 9.94 -16.04 -3.71
CA LEU A 490 10.47 -14.70 -3.58
C LEU A 490 11.53 -14.34 -4.61
N THR A 491 12.27 -15.36 -5.12
CA THR A 491 13.42 -15.11 -6.00
C THR A 491 13.13 -15.39 -7.48
N THR A 492 11.87 -15.75 -7.80
CA THR A 492 11.44 -16.10 -9.16
C THR A 492 10.30 -15.21 -9.64
N THR A 493 10.13 -15.10 -10.98
CA THR A 493 9.13 -14.22 -11.61
C THR A 493 7.94 -15.00 -12.15
N GLY A 494 6.88 -14.30 -12.53
CA GLY A 494 5.71 -14.85 -13.20
C GLY A 494 4.80 -15.69 -12.31
N ARG A 495 3.85 -16.38 -12.94
CA ARG A 495 2.77 -17.15 -12.31
C ARG A 495 2.74 -18.59 -12.82
N ASN A 496 2.47 -19.54 -11.91
CA ASN A 496 2.08 -20.89 -12.32
C ASN A 496 0.61 -20.88 -12.77
N THR A 497 0.26 -21.71 -13.74
CA THR A 497 -1.14 -21.95 -14.09
C THR A 497 -1.61 -23.22 -13.38
N LEU A 498 -2.77 -23.11 -12.68
CA LEU A 498 -3.40 -24.21 -11.98
C LEU A 498 -4.65 -24.67 -12.75
N SER A 499 -4.76 -25.97 -12.96
CA SER A 499 -5.90 -26.63 -13.60
C SER A 499 -6.32 -27.89 -12.85
N LEU A 500 -7.54 -28.38 -13.11
CA LEU A 500 -8.08 -29.60 -12.52
C LEU A 500 -8.42 -30.60 -13.61
N ASP A 501 -7.84 -31.78 -13.50
CA ASP A 501 -8.22 -32.97 -14.30
C ASP A 501 -9.09 -33.90 -13.47
N PHE A 502 -10.14 -34.44 -14.06
CA PHE A 502 -11.03 -35.35 -13.34
C PHE A 502 -11.67 -36.40 -14.26
N ASP A 503 -11.99 -37.55 -13.66
CA ASP A 503 -12.80 -38.58 -14.27
C ASP A 503 -14.16 -38.68 -13.59
N ILE A 504 -15.20 -38.96 -14.36
CA ILE A 504 -16.57 -39.14 -13.89
C ILE A 504 -17.01 -40.61 -14.03
N ALA A 505 -17.64 -41.10 -12.98
CA ALA A 505 -18.31 -42.41 -12.98
C ALA A 505 -19.77 -42.28 -12.52
N SER A 506 -20.65 -43.09 -13.10
CA SER A 506 -22.03 -43.16 -12.63
C SER A 506 -22.14 -44.05 -11.38
N ASP A 507 -22.78 -43.56 -10.34
CA ASP A 507 -23.08 -44.33 -9.15
C ASP A 507 -24.15 -45.40 -9.51
N PRO A 508 -23.89 -46.69 -9.33
CA PRO A 508 -24.86 -47.75 -9.69
C PRO A 508 -26.13 -47.74 -8.80
N ARG A 509 -26.14 -46.98 -7.70
CA ARG A 509 -27.27 -46.90 -6.77
C ARG A 509 -28.35 -45.92 -7.22
N ASP A 510 -27.96 -44.77 -7.80
CA ASP A 510 -28.86 -43.68 -8.14
C ASP A 510 -28.63 -43.10 -9.54
N ASN A 511 -27.65 -43.66 -10.26
CA ASN A 511 -27.20 -43.23 -11.60
C ASN A 511 -26.68 -41.78 -11.63
N SER A 512 -26.32 -41.22 -10.48
CA SER A 512 -25.72 -39.88 -10.39
C SER A 512 -24.29 -39.89 -10.91
N ALA A 513 -23.87 -38.80 -11.56
CA ALA A 513 -22.49 -38.56 -11.94
C ALA A 513 -21.64 -38.16 -10.74
N ARG A 514 -20.51 -38.82 -10.51
CA ARG A 514 -19.59 -38.58 -9.40
C ARG A 514 -18.16 -38.53 -9.88
N TYR A 515 -17.35 -37.72 -9.23
CA TYR A 515 -15.91 -37.74 -9.48
C TYR A 515 -15.32 -39.09 -9.04
N SER A 516 -14.71 -39.84 -9.96
CA SER A 516 -13.94 -41.05 -9.62
C SER A 516 -12.48 -40.74 -9.32
N SER A 517 -11.95 -39.63 -9.86
CA SER A 517 -10.66 -39.04 -9.55
C SER A 517 -10.76 -37.54 -9.73
N VAL A 518 -9.99 -36.77 -8.95
CA VAL A 518 -9.75 -35.33 -9.15
C VAL A 518 -8.29 -35.08 -8.86
N THR A 519 -7.59 -34.47 -9.80
CA THR A 519 -6.15 -34.20 -9.71
C THR A 519 -5.89 -32.72 -10.00
N LEU A 520 -5.19 -32.05 -9.10
CA LEU A 520 -4.71 -30.70 -9.32
C LEU A 520 -3.38 -30.74 -10.06
N HIS A 521 -3.25 -29.93 -11.09
CA HIS A 521 -2.07 -29.80 -11.93
C HIS A 521 -1.54 -28.37 -11.90
N GLN A 522 -0.21 -28.17 -11.93
CA GLN A 522 0.42 -26.90 -12.20
C GLN A 522 1.35 -26.97 -13.42
N THR A 523 1.37 -25.90 -14.20
CA THR A 523 2.42 -25.66 -15.19
C THR A 523 3.47 -24.71 -14.60
N GLY A 524 4.66 -24.70 -15.22
CA GLY A 524 5.74 -23.84 -14.80
C GLY A 524 5.39 -22.34 -14.94
N ALA A 525 6.03 -21.51 -14.12
CA ALA A 525 5.77 -20.07 -14.06
C ALA A 525 6.15 -19.34 -15.36
N GLU A 526 5.26 -18.46 -15.82
CA GLU A 526 5.46 -17.59 -16.97
C GLU A 526 4.98 -16.14 -16.67
N PRO A 527 5.68 -15.10 -17.14
CA PRO A 527 7.05 -15.10 -17.67
C PRO A 527 8.08 -15.46 -16.57
N GLY A 528 8.89 -16.48 -16.82
CA GLY A 528 9.85 -17.03 -15.85
C GLY A 528 10.69 -18.12 -16.51
N ALA A 529 11.41 -18.91 -15.71
CA ALA A 529 12.18 -20.05 -16.22
C ALA A 529 11.38 -21.37 -16.18
N GLY A 530 10.08 -21.32 -15.90
CA GLY A 530 9.22 -22.50 -15.87
C GLY A 530 9.29 -23.25 -14.53
N GLU A 531 9.53 -22.55 -13.44
CA GLU A 531 9.62 -23.14 -12.10
C GLU A 531 8.27 -23.66 -11.62
N LEU A 532 8.26 -24.88 -11.05
CA LEU A 532 7.16 -25.37 -10.24
C LEU A 532 7.31 -24.81 -8.82
N ARG A 533 6.21 -24.41 -8.21
CA ARG A 533 6.21 -23.83 -6.86
C ARG A 533 5.31 -24.64 -5.92
N PRO A 534 5.63 -24.68 -4.62
CA PRO A 534 4.70 -25.23 -3.64
C PRO A 534 3.51 -24.29 -3.43
N HIS A 535 2.30 -24.81 -3.57
CA HIS A 535 1.05 -24.07 -3.35
C HIS A 535 0.21 -24.70 -2.25
N ARG A 536 -0.51 -23.87 -1.49
CA ARG A 536 -1.66 -24.28 -0.70
C ARG A 536 -2.91 -23.86 -1.44
N VAL A 537 -3.75 -24.80 -1.84
CA VAL A 537 -4.88 -24.57 -2.76
C VAL A 537 -6.17 -25.08 -2.15
N GLY A 538 -7.20 -24.25 -2.14
CA GLY A 538 -8.58 -24.67 -1.92
C GLY A 538 -9.23 -25.09 -3.23
N VAL A 539 -10.03 -26.14 -3.22
CA VAL A 539 -10.82 -26.60 -4.39
C VAL A 539 -12.28 -26.71 -4.00
N GLY A 540 -13.13 -25.95 -4.71
CA GLY A 540 -14.57 -25.88 -4.49
C GLY A 540 -15.36 -26.62 -5.55
N VAL A 541 -16.39 -27.38 -5.13
CA VAL A 541 -17.40 -27.97 -6.01
C VAL A 541 -18.70 -27.20 -5.83
N TYR A 542 -19.25 -26.67 -6.91
CA TYR A 542 -20.48 -25.86 -6.89
C TYR A 542 -21.60 -26.53 -7.66
N ALA A 543 -22.82 -26.44 -7.11
CA ALA A 543 -23.99 -26.99 -7.77
C ALA A 543 -25.14 -25.97 -7.80
N MET A 544 -25.97 -26.02 -8.85
CA MET A 544 -27.19 -25.25 -8.96
C MET A 544 -28.21 -25.78 -7.97
N THR A 545 -28.79 -24.91 -7.18
CA THR A 545 -29.90 -25.22 -6.25
C THR A 545 -31.13 -24.41 -6.64
N ALA A 546 -32.32 -25.05 -6.60
CA ALA A 546 -33.57 -24.33 -6.86
C ALA A 546 -33.83 -23.27 -5.77
N THR A 547 -34.26 -22.08 -6.19
CA THR A 547 -34.79 -21.08 -5.26
C THR A 547 -36.17 -21.50 -4.80
N ASP A 548 -36.27 -22.21 -3.66
CA ASP A 548 -37.56 -22.52 -3.01
C ASP A 548 -38.12 -21.24 -2.38
N SER A 549 -39.16 -20.68 -2.98
CA SER A 549 -39.86 -19.49 -2.47
C SER A 549 -40.79 -19.77 -1.28
N SER A 550 -40.72 -20.96 -0.67
CA SER A 550 -41.55 -21.30 0.50
C SER A 550 -41.01 -22.49 1.31
N SER A 551 -40.11 -22.27 2.27
CA SER A 551 -40.13 -23.03 3.55
C SER A 551 -39.11 -22.46 4.53
N THR A 552 -39.60 -22.01 5.67
CA THR A 552 -38.86 -21.76 6.91
C THR A 552 -38.79 -23.06 7.69
N ASP A 553 -38.04 -24.06 7.26
CA ASP A 553 -37.71 -25.21 8.12
C ASP A 553 -36.31 -25.74 7.76
N ASN A 554 -35.36 -25.47 8.64
CA ASN A 554 -34.01 -25.98 8.65
C ASN A 554 -33.96 -27.41 9.16
N SER A 555 -34.15 -28.41 8.29
CA SER A 555 -33.68 -29.77 8.55
C SER A 555 -33.96 -30.68 7.33
N ASP A 556 -33.13 -30.65 6.31
CA ASP A 556 -32.65 -31.80 5.51
C ASP A 556 -31.80 -31.28 4.34
N THR A 557 -30.52 -31.55 4.37
CA THR A 557 -29.59 -31.23 3.31
C THR A 557 -29.60 -32.32 2.22
N SER A 558 -30.75 -32.56 1.59
CA SER A 558 -30.81 -33.19 0.30
C SER A 558 -31.19 -32.15 -0.76
N ALA A 559 -30.17 -31.42 -1.26
CA ALA A 559 -30.35 -30.48 -2.36
C ALA A 559 -30.94 -31.20 -3.57
N ASN A 560 -32.10 -30.76 -4.05
CA ASN A 560 -32.63 -31.21 -5.34
C ASN A 560 -31.78 -30.58 -6.44
N LEU A 561 -30.83 -31.35 -6.97
CA LEU A 561 -30.04 -30.95 -8.13
C LEU A 561 -30.94 -30.87 -9.38
N ILE A 562 -31.06 -29.69 -9.95
CA ILE A 562 -31.89 -29.44 -11.15
C ILE A 562 -30.94 -29.18 -12.34
N GLY A 563 -31.34 -29.65 -13.52
CA GLY A 563 -30.64 -29.33 -14.77
C GLY A 563 -30.70 -27.83 -15.12
N THR A 564 -29.82 -27.39 -15.97
CA THR A 564 -29.37 -26.02 -16.29
C THR A 564 -30.43 -25.00 -16.75
N ASP A 565 -31.73 -25.31 -16.77
CA ASP A 565 -32.79 -24.45 -17.32
C ASP A 565 -33.69 -23.76 -16.28
N SER A 566 -33.36 -23.79 -14.98
CA SER A 566 -34.18 -23.22 -13.90
C SER A 566 -33.44 -22.09 -13.20
N ALA A 567 -34.12 -20.97 -12.93
CA ALA A 567 -33.59 -19.92 -12.04
C ALA A 567 -33.17 -20.54 -10.69
N GLY A 568 -31.89 -20.52 -10.39
CA GLY A 568 -31.29 -21.12 -9.20
C GLY A 568 -30.12 -20.30 -8.69
N THR A 569 -29.53 -20.71 -7.60
CA THR A 569 -28.28 -20.16 -7.09
C THR A 569 -27.16 -21.21 -7.17
N LEU A 570 -25.95 -20.76 -7.46
CA LEU A 570 -24.75 -21.62 -7.49
C LEU A 570 -24.11 -21.56 -6.11
N VAL A 571 -24.15 -22.69 -5.37
CA VAL A 571 -23.63 -22.77 -4.01
C VAL A 571 -22.54 -23.81 -3.90
N ARG A 572 -21.52 -23.55 -3.07
CA ARG A 572 -20.45 -24.52 -2.78
C ARG A 572 -21.01 -25.70 -1.98
N THR A 573 -20.91 -26.89 -2.55
CA THR A 573 -21.38 -28.13 -1.90
C THR A 573 -20.25 -28.90 -1.21
N HIS A 574 -19.03 -28.81 -1.73
CA HIS A 574 -17.85 -29.46 -1.17
C HIS A 574 -16.64 -28.53 -1.30
N TYR A 575 -15.71 -28.69 -0.38
CA TYR A 575 -14.45 -27.95 -0.33
C TYR A 575 -13.33 -28.87 0.18
N ALA A 576 -12.18 -28.80 -0.47
CA ALA A 576 -10.97 -29.51 -0.06
C ALA A 576 -9.77 -28.58 -0.13
N GLU A 577 -8.84 -28.70 0.82
CA GLU A 577 -7.55 -28.00 0.76
C GLU A 577 -6.43 -29.02 0.54
N VAL A 578 -5.51 -28.68 -0.36
CA VAL A 578 -4.40 -29.54 -0.74
C VAL A 578 -3.09 -28.77 -0.84
N ASP A 579 -1.98 -29.39 -0.43
CA ASP A 579 -0.64 -28.91 -0.71
C ASP A 579 -0.18 -29.50 -2.05
N LEU A 580 0.05 -28.63 -3.05
CA LEU A 580 0.60 -29.00 -4.35
C LEU A 580 2.11 -28.69 -4.32
N ILE A 581 2.93 -29.73 -4.25
CA ILE A 581 4.39 -29.61 -4.17
C ILE A 581 5.04 -29.93 -5.53
N ASP A 582 4.53 -30.97 -6.19
CA ASP A 582 4.99 -31.45 -7.50
C ASP A 582 4.04 -30.93 -8.60
N GLU A 583 4.28 -31.39 -9.83
CA GLU A 583 3.46 -31.04 -11.00
C GLU A 583 1.99 -31.47 -10.82
N TRP A 584 1.75 -32.59 -10.12
CA TRP A 584 0.42 -33.18 -9.93
C TRP A 584 0.16 -33.59 -8.48
N THR A 585 -1.07 -33.37 -8.02
CA THR A 585 -1.52 -33.86 -6.71
C THR A 585 -2.96 -34.37 -6.80
N ASP A 586 -3.20 -35.63 -6.38
CA ASP A 586 -4.55 -36.20 -6.25
C ASP A 586 -5.30 -35.55 -5.05
N ILE A 587 -6.62 -35.41 -5.18
CA ILE A 587 -7.51 -34.84 -4.14
C ILE A 587 -8.52 -35.90 -3.71
N PRO A 588 -8.14 -36.85 -2.82
CA PRO A 588 -8.99 -37.95 -2.42
C PRO A 588 -10.30 -37.53 -1.73
N GLU A 589 -10.31 -36.34 -1.10
CA GLU A 589 -11.48 -35.78 -0.44
C GLU A 589 -12.64 -35.51 -1.40
N LEU A 590 -12.34 -35.34 -2.70
CA LEU A 590 -13.35 -35.13 -3.74
C LEU A 590 -13.78 -36.42 -4.44
N HIS A 591 -13.17 -37.59 -4.14
CA HIS A 591 -13.60 -38.87 -4.72
C HIS A 591 -15.00 -39.25 -4.21
N ASN A 592 -15.85 -39.73 -5.10
CA ASN A 592 -17.27 -40.03 -4.89
C ASN A 592 -18.19 -38.81 -4.57
N VAL A 593 -17.66 -37.62 -4.64
CA VAL A 593 -18.48 -36.40 -4.57
C VAL A 593 -19.32 -36.30 -5.84
N LEU A 594 -20.55 -35.79 -5.73
CA LEU A 594 -21.41 -35.52 -6.90
C LEU A 594 -20.71 -34.50 -7.82
N GLN A 595 -20.77 -34.74 -9.13
CA GLN A 595 -20.27 -33.79 -10.10
C GLN A 595 -21.00 -32.43 -9.94
N GLY A 596 -20.25 -31.36 -9.79
CA GLY A 596 -20.76 -29.99 -9.76
C GLY A 596 -21.00 -29.44 -11.15
N ALA A 597 -21.66 -28.31 -11.21
CA ALA A 597 -21.74 -27.46 -12.41
C ALA A 597 -20.45 -26.66 -12.60
N LEU A 598 -19.78 -26.28 -11.50
CA LEU A 598 -18.50 -25.59 -11.49
C LEU A 598 -17.55 -26.32 -10.54
N LEU A 599 -16.33 -26.60 -11.01
CA LEU A 599 -15.21 -27.09 -10.22
C LEU A 599 -14.14 -25.98 -10.22
N LEU A 600 -13.96 -25.31 -9.06
CA LEU A 600 -13.14 -24.10 -8.97
C LEU A 600 -11.83 -24.39 -8.23
N PRO A 601 -10.65 -24.33 -8.91
CA PRO A 601 -9.36 -24.32 -8.24
C PRO A 601 -9.11 -22.97 -7.58
N ASN A 602 -8.31 -22.97 -6.52
CA ASN A 602 -7.99 -21.80 -5.70
C ASN A 602 -9.23 -21.08 -5.12
N ASP A 603 -10.29 -21.82 -4.86
CA ASP A 603 -11.44 -21.35 -4.11
C ASP A 603 -10.99 -20.82 -2.74
N GLU A 604 -11.36 -19.71 -2.20
CA GLU A 604 -10.80 -18.96 -1.06
C GLU A 604 -9.53 -18.14 -1.41
N ASP A 605 -9.06 -18.18 -2.64
CA ASP A 605 -7.93 -17.37 -3.12
C ASP A 605 -6.67 -17.48 -2.24
N LEU A 606 -6.30 -18.71 -1.87
CA LEU A 606 -5.17 -18.95 -0.96
C LEU A 606 -3.81 -18.73 -1.62
N THR A 607 -3.70 -18.86 -2.95
CA THR A 607 -2.40 -18.75 -3.66
C THR A 607 -2.43 -17.71 -4.78
N TYR A 608 -1.24 -17.34 -5.22
CA TYR A 608 -1.02 -16.45 -6.37
C TYR A 608 -0.74 -17.28 -7.62
N CYS A 609 -1.70 -17.35 -8.54
CA CYS A 609 -1.62 -18.18 -9.73
C CYS A 609 -2.58 -17.71 -10.82
N GLN A 610 -2.35 -18.16 -12.04
CA GLN A 610 -3.34 -18.14 -13.10
C GLN A 610 -4.25 -19.37 -12.97
N LEU A 611 -5.56 -19.22 -13.25
CA LEU A 611 -6.52 -20.30 -13.20
C LEU A 611 -6.93 -20.71 -14.61
N GLU A 612 -6.90 -22.03 -14.87
CA GLU A 612 -7.46 -22.63 -16.08
C GLU A 612 -8.61 -23.55 -15.67
N LEU A 613 -9.84 -23.16 -16.04
CA LEU A 613 -11.03 -23.94 -15.74
C LEU A 613 -11.30 -24.95 -16.86
N ASP A 614 -11.91 -26.09 -16.49
CA ASP A 614 -12.42 -27.05 -17.46
C ASP A 614 -13.56 -26.47 -18.32
N PRO A 615 -13.84 -27.01 -19.51
CA PRO A 615 -14.84 -26.45 -20.43
C PRO A 615 -16.24 -26.33 -19.85
N GLN A 616 -16.70 -27.27 -19.01
CA GLN A 616 -18.01 -27.22 -18.37
C GLN A 616 -18.05 -26.08 -17.33
N SER A 617 -16.99 -25.93 -16.54
CA SER A 617 -16.89 -24.85 -15.57
C SER A 617 -16.84 -23.47 -16.25
N ILE A 618 -16.15 -23.31 -17.41
CA ILE A 618 -16.17 -22.08 -18.21
C ILE A 618 -17.58 -21.78 -18.70
N GLU A 619 -18.30 -22.77 -19.28
CA GLU A 619 -19.67 -22.58 -19.75
C GLU A 619 -20.59 -22.13 -18.62
N THR A 620 -20.49 -22.79 -17.45
CA THR A 620 -21.24 -22.42 -16.25
C THR A 620 -20.93 -21.00 -15.79
N VAL A 621 -19.66 -20.58 -15.76
CA VAL A 621 -19.28 -19.21 -15.36
C VAL A 621 -19.80 -18.20 -16.38
N VAL A 622 -19.69 -18.43 -17.68
CA VAL A 622 -20.20 -17.55 -18.73
C VAL A 622 -21.74 -17.38 -18.63
N GLU A 623 -22.46 -18.45 -18.32
CA GLU A 623 -23.94 -18.44 -18.31
C GLU A 623 -24.53 -18.03 -16.95
N HIS A 624 -23.83 -18.28 -15.83
CA HIS A 624 -24.37 -18.23 -14.46
C HIS A 624 -23.49 -17.51 -13.43
N ILE A 625 -22.58 -16.63 -13.83
CA ILE A 625 -21.67 -15.95 -12.88
C ILE A 625 -22.44 -15.14 -11.82
N GLU A 626 -23.56 -14.55 -12.19
CA GLU A 626 -24.44 -13.82 -11.30
C GLU A 626 -25.16 -14.70 -10.26
N ASP A 627 -25.22 -15.99 -10.50
CA ASP A 627 -25.85 -16.99 -9.61
C ASP A 627 -24.90 -17.49 -8.53
N ILE A 628 -23.58 -17.22 -8.65
CA ILE A 628 -22.58 -17.55 -7.61
C ILE A 628 -22.85 -16.68 -6.39
N VAL A 629 -23.28 -17.32 -5.28
CA VAL A 629 -23.73 -16.59 -4.08
C VAL A 629 -22.55 -15.93 -3.37
N ASP A 630 -21.46 -16.66 -3.22
CA ASP A 630 -20.28 -16.20 -2.47
C ASP A 630 -19.48 -15.17 -3.29
N PRO A 631 -19.17 -13.96 -2.74
CA PRO A 631 -18.53 -12.91 -3.52
C PRO A 631 -17.07 -13.20 -3.91
N LEU A 632 -16.30 -13.92 -3.07
CA LEU A 632 -14.90 -14.20 -3.38
C LEU A 632 -14.73 -15.18 -4.55
N PRO A 633 -15.38 -16.36 -4.56
CA PRO A 633 -15.41 -17.23 -5.75
C PRO A 633 -15.94 -16.53 -7.00
N ARG A 634 -16.96 -15.69 -6.88
CA ARG A 634 -17.49 -14.91 -8.00
C ARG A 634 -16.43 -13.93 -8.56
N ALA A 635 -15.70 -13.24 -7.68
CA ALA A 635 -14.60 -12.36 -8.08
C ALA A 635 -13.46 -13.13 -8.76
N LEU A 636 -13.12 -14.34 -8.29
CA LEU A 636 -12.17 -15.22 -8.97
C LEU A 636 -12.64 -15.60 -10.37
N CYS A 637 -13.91 -15.96 -10.53
CA CYS A 637 -14.49 -16.28 -11.84
C CYS A 637 -14.48 -15.06 -12.78
N TRP A 638 -14.75 -13.86 -12.29
CA TRP A 638 -14.56 -12.63 -13.07
C TRP A 638 -13.12 -12.47 -13.53
N GLY A 639 -12.15 -12.69 -12.65
CA GLY A 639 -10.72 -12.65 -12.98
C GLY A 639 -10.35 -13.65 -14.08
N VAL A 640 -10.88 -14.88 -14.05
CA VAL A 640 -10.67 -15.88 -15.11
C VAL A 640 -11.17 -15.39 -16.47
N LEU A 641 -12.40 -14.85 -16.54
CA LEU A 641 -12.95 -14.35 -17.82
C LEU A 641 -12.16 -13.14 -18.34
N GLU A 642 -11.68 -12.27 -17.44
CA GLU A 642 -10.84 -11.14 -17.82
C GLU A 642 -9.49 -11.64 -18.38
N GLU A 643 -8.81 -12.55 -17.72
CA GLU A 643 -7.55 -13.12 -18.18
C GLU A 643 -7.70 -13.84 -19.53
N MET A 644 -8.75 -14.65 -19.69
CA MET A 644 -9.06 -15.28 -20.95
C MET A 644 -9.24 -14.27 -22.09
N THR A 645 -9.83 -13.10 -21.78
CA THR A 645 -9.99 -12.02 -22.76
C THR A 645 -8.66 -11.34 -23.09
N MET A 646 -7.84 -11.08 -22.08
CA MET A 646 -6.51 -10.47 -22.25
C MET A 646 -5.56 -11.37 -23.05
N HIS A 647 -5.65 -12.70 -22.88
CA HIS A 647 -4.86 -13.70 -23.60
C HIS A 647 -5.53 -14.16 -24.93
N ALA A 648 -6.62 -13.49 -25.33
CA ALA A 648 -7.36 -13.76 -26.58
C ALA A 648 -7.94 -15.20 -26.71
N THR A 649 -8.20 -15.87 -25.59
CA THR A 649 -8.87 -17.16 -25.52
C THR A 649 -10.40 -17.02 -25.36
N LEU A 650 -10.88 -15.88 -24.83
CA LEU A 650 -12.29 -15.47 -24.81
C LEU A 650 -12.45 -14.21 -25.66
N PRO A 651 -13.40 -14.15 -26.62
CA PRO A 651 -13.67 -12.90 -27.36
C PRO A 651 -14.08 -11.77 -26.44
N GLY A 652 -13.53 -10.55 -26.67
CA GLY A 652 -13.92 -9.38 -25.89
C GLY A 652 -15.42 -9.06 -25.95
N SER A 653 -16.11 -9.43 -27.06
CA SER A 653 -17.57 -9.33 -27.16
C SER A 653 -18.28 -10.22 -26.13
N ALA A 654 -17.81 -11.44 -25.91
CA ALA A 654 -18.40 -12.36 -24.94
C ALA A 654 -18.26 -11.82 -23.51
N LEU A 655 -17.10 -11.30 -23.13
CA LEU A 655 -16.92 -10.68 -21.82
C LEU A 655 -17.87 -9.48 -21.63
N ILE A 656 -18.02 -8.62 -22.64
CA ILE A 656 -18.95 -7.46 -22.56
C ILE A 656 -20.40 -7.93 -22.42
N GLU A 657 -20.80 -8.99 -23.11
CA GLU A 657 -22.14 -9.57 -23.00
C GLU A 657 -22.43 -10.08 -21.58
N VAL A 658 -21.46 -10.79 -20.99
CA VAL A 658 -21.56 -11.29 -19.60
C VAL A 658 -21.61 -10.12 -18.60
N ILE A 659 -20.71 -9.13 -18.73
CA ILE A 659 -20.73 -7.95 -17.86
C ILE A 659 -22.05 -7.20 -17.98
N ALA A 660 -22.54 -6.91 -19.21
CA ALA A 660 -23.79 -6.17 -19.41
C ALA A 660 -25.01 -6.89 -18.81
N ARG A 661 -25.02 -8.23 -18.80
CA ARG A 661 -26.07 -9.04 -18.18
C ARG A 661 -25.96 -9.03 -16.65
N ALA A 662 -24.78 -9.28 -16.11
CA ALA A 662 -24.57 -9.60 -14.69
C ALA A 662 -24.26 -8.39 -13.80
N ILE A 663 -23.81 -7.26 -14.36
CA ILE A 663 -23.31 -6.12 -13.57
C ILE A 663 -24.35 -5.53 -12.61
N GLY A 664 -25.64 -5.62 -12.95
CA GLY A 664 -26.72 -5.15 -12.09
C GLY A 664 -26.93 -6.00 -10.83
N SER A 665 -26.53 -7.27 -10.85
CA SER A 665 -26.61 -8.19 -9.70
C SER A 665 -25.35 -8.26 -8.85
N GLU A 666 -24.23 -7.62 -9.28
CA GLU A 666 -23.03 -7.60 -8.50
C GLU A 666 -23.21 -6.82 -7.20
N SER A 667 -23.05 -7.54 -6.06
CA SER A 667 -23.27 -6.99 -4.71
C SER A 667 -22.09 -6.18 -4.20
N GLU A 668 -20.87 -6.55 -4.64
CA GLU A 668 -19.65 -5.91 -4.20
C GLU A 668 -19.33 -4.69 -5.06
N LEU A 669 -19.47 -3.51 -4.48
CA LEU A 669 -19.25 -2.24 -5.19
C LEU A 669 -17.83 -2.12 -5.78
N PRO A 670 -16.75 -2.54 -5.10
CA PRO A 670 -15.41 -2.52 -5.68
C PRO A 670 -15.31 -3.40 -6.93
N VAL A 671 -15.90 -4.60 -6.90
CA VAL A 671 -15.94 -5.52 -8.04
C VAL A 671 -16.73 -4.89 -9.20
N ALA A 672 -17.91 -4.32 -8.90
CA ALA A 672 -18.73 -3.65 -9.92
C ALA A 672 -17.99 -2.49 -10.58
N GLU A 673 -17.33 -1.62 -9.82
CA GLU A 673 -16.56 -0.48 -10.36
C GLU A 673 -15.37 -0.96 -11.20
N HIS A 674 -14.64 -1.99 -10.74
CA HIS A 674 -13.58 -2.63 -11.50
C HIS A 674 -14.08 -3.17 -12.84
N LEU A 675 -15.18 -3.95 -12.84
CA LEU A 675 -15.76 -4.54 -14.05
C LEU A 675 -16.24 -3.47 -15.04
N MET A 676 -16.85 -2.39 -14.54
CA MET A 676 -17.27 -1.27 -15.39
C MET A 676 -16.07 -0.58 -16.04
N SER A 677 -14.98 -0.38 -15.30
CA SER A 677 -13.72 0.16 -15.84
C SER A 677 -13.08 -0.80 -16.86
N ARG A 678 -13.10 -2.09 -16.56
CA ARG A 678 -12.59 -3.12 -17.46
C ARG A 678 -13.39 -3.19 -18.76
N ALA A 679 -14.71 -3.09 -18.69
CA ALA A 679 -15.56 -3.07 -19.89
C ALA A 679 -15.21 -1.90 -20.82
N LEU A 680 -14.98 -0.69 -20.28
CA LEU A 680 -14.50 0.45 -21.07
C LEU A 680 -13.15 0.15 -21.77
N GLN A 681 -12.24 -0.51 -21.09
CA GLN A 681 -10.94 -0.90 -21.64
C GLN A 681 -11.09 -1.95 -22.74
N VAL A 682 -11.92 -2.98 -22.50
CA VAL A 682 -12.17 -4.05 -23.48
C VAL A 682 -12.82 -3.48 -24.74
N LEU A 683 -13.82 -2.63 -24.62
CA LEU A 683 -14.47 -1.98 -25.77
C LEU A 683 -13.52 -1.09 -26.58
N ARG A 684 -12.51 -0.50 -25.94
CA ARG A 684 -11.53 0.37 -26.62
C ARG A 684 -10.39 -0.39 -27.30
N PHE A 685 -9.95 -1.51 -26.71
CA PHE A 685 -8.65 -2.10 -27.05
C PHE A 685 -8.67 -3.60 -27.37
N PHE A 686 -9.66 -4.37 -26.89
CA PHE A 686 -9.67 -5.84 -26.99
C PHE A 686 -10.85 -6.41 -27.80
N ALA A 687 -11.96 -5.70 -27.90
CA ALA A 687 -13.08 -6.12 -28.73
C ALA A 687 -12.84 -5.80 -30.22
N ASP A 688 -13.47 -6.56 -31.13
CA ASP A 688 -13.49 -6.20 -32.55
C ASP A 688 -14.02 -4.78 -32.72
N PRO A 689 -13.27 -3.86 -33.33
CA PRO A 689 -13.68 -2.46 -33.42
C PRO A 689 -15.03 -2.23 -34.14
N LYS A 690 -15.38 -3.08 -35.10
CA LYS A 690 -16.64 -2.98 -35.82
C LYS A 690 -17.80 -3.44 -34.95
N TRP A 691 -17.62 -4.54 -34.23
CA TRP A 691 -18.64 -5.02 -33.29
C TRP A 691 -18.80 -4.02 -32.14
N ALA A 692 -17.71 -3.52 -31.57
CA ALA A 692 -17.74 -2.51 -30.52
C ALA A 692 -18.53 -1.26 -30.95
N GLU A 693 -18.31 -0.78 -32.19
CA GLU A 693 -19.02 0.39 -32.76
C GLU A 693 -20.51 0.12 -33.04
N MET A 694 -20.82 -1.05 -33.56
CA MET A 694 -22.21 -1.37 -33.99
C MET A 694 -23.10 -1.79 -32.83
N GLU A 695 -22.54 -2.47 -31.82
CA GLU A 695 -23.30 -3.15 -30.77
C GLU A 695 -22.73 -2.96 -29.38
N GLY A 696 -21.42 -3.15 -29.18
CA GLY A 696 -20.79 -3.24 -27.85
C GLY A 696 -21.02 -2.02 -26.98
N TRP A 697 -20.75 -0.82 -27.50
CA TRP A 697 -20.98 0.43 -26.76
C TRP A 697 -22.45 0.63 -26.39
N ARG A 698 -23.39 0.29 -27.27
CA ARG A 698 -24.82 0.40 -27.01
C ARG A 698 -25.22 -0.59 -25.90
N LEU A 699 -24.83 -1.86 -26.02
CA LEU A 699 -25.16 -2.91 -25.07
C LEU A 699 -24.70 -2.52 -23.65
N PHE A 700 -23.46 -2.12 -23.50
CA PHE A 700 -22.90 -1.76 -22.20
C PHE A 700 -23.51 -0.45 -21.65
N SER A 701 -23.64 0.59 -22.46
CA SER A 701 -24.23 1.86 -22.02
C SER A 701 -25.72 1.73 -21.66
N ASP A 702 -26.50 0.89 -22.35
CA ASP A 702 -27.90 0.61 -22.00
C ASP A 702 -28.01 -0.11 -20.64
N ALA A 703 -27.13 -1.06 -20.35
CA ALA A 703 -27.06 -1.72 -19.04
C ALA A 703 -26.75 -0.72 -17.92
N LEU A 704 -25.73 0.12 -18.09
CA LEU A 704 -25.39 1.18 -17.13
C LEU A 704 -26.53 2.18 -16.92
N LEU A 705 -27.20 2.60 -18.00
CA LEU A 705 -28.32 3.53 -17.92
C LEU A 705 -29.50 2.92 -17.17
N THR A 706 -29.73 1.61 -17.32
CA THR A 706 -30.75 0.86 -16.58
C THR A 706 -30.46 0.94 -15.07
N ILE A 707 -29.23 0.64 -14.65
CA ILE A 707 -28.81 0.72 -13.23
C ILE A 707 -28.97 2.17 -12.73
N ALA A 708 -28.48 3.15 -13.48
CA ALA A 708 -28.51 4.56 -13.08
C ALA A 708 -29.91 5.13 -12.90
N GLN A 709 -30.94 4.56 -13.57
CA GLN A 709 -32.32 5.07 -13.56
C GLN A 709 -33.25 4.31 -12.62
N GLN A 710 -32.98 3.08 -12.28
CA GLN A 710 -33.90 2.25 -11.49
C GLN A 710 -33.69 2.43 -9.99
N PRO A 711 -34.71 2.84 -9.21
CA PRO A 711 -34.62 3.03 -7.76
C PRO A 711 -34.35 1.75 -6.96
N SER A 712 -34.49 0.56 -7.57
CA SER A 712 -34.15 -0.73 -6.94
C SER A 712 -32.66 -0.91 -6.69
N PHE A 713 -31.82 -0.21 -7.46
CA PHE A 713 -30.38 -0.20 -7.23
C PHE A 713 -30.00 0.81 -6.15
N GLY A 714 -29.02 0.47 -5.35
CA GLY A 714 -28.48 1.37 -4.33
C GLY A 714 -27.89 2.65 -4.94
N VAL A 715 -27.90 3.74 -4.19
CA VAL A 715 -27.46 5.07 -4.70
C VAL A 715 -26.00 5.03 -5.14
N ASP A 716 -25.16 4.21 -4.51
CA ASP A 716 -23.75 4.07 -4.88
C ASP A 716 -23.60 3.31 -6.21
N GLN A 717 -24.34 2.22 -6.42
CA GLN A 717 -24.39 1.55 -7.72
C GLN A 717 -24.87 2.49 -8.84
N GLN A 718 -25.93 3.28 -8.56
CA GLN A 718 -26.43 4.28 -9.51
C GLN A 718 -25.37 5.33 -9.84
N LEU A 719 -24.61 5.80 -8.83
CA LEU A 719 -23.54 6.79 -9.00
C LEU A 719 -22.41 6.26 -9.87
N ILE A 720 -21.91 5.06 -9.58
CA ILE A 720 -20.84 4.41 -10.34
C ILE A 720 -21.29 4.17 -11.78
N ALA A 721 -22.48 3.58 -11.96
CA ALA A 721 -23.04 3.32 -13.29
C ALA A 721 -23.22 4.60 -14.10
N PHE A 722 -23.74 5.68 -13.50
CA PHE A 722 -23.91 6.95 -14.18
C PHE A 722 -22.56 7.60 -14.55
N THR A 723 -21.59 7.55 -13.66
CA THR A 723 -20.25 8.10 -13.91
C THR A 723 -19.57 7.36 -15.07
N THR A 724 -19.68 6.03 -15.08
CA THR A 724 -19.12 5.18 -16.15
C THR A 724 -19.89 5.39 -17.47
N PHE A 725 -21.23 5.52 -17.40
CA PHE A 725 -22.06 5.83 -18.57
C PHE A 725 -21.60 7.11 -19.28
N CYS A 726 -21.24 8.15 -18.53
CA CYS A 726 -20.70 9.39 -19.09
C CYS A 726 -19.35 9.22 -19.81
N GLN A 727 -18.64 8.12 -19.59
CA GLN A 727 -17.36 7.79 -20.26
C GLN A 727 -17.56 6.90 -21.49
N CYS A 728 -18.76 6.39 -21.71
CA CYS A 728 -19.11 5.55 -22.86
C CYS A 728 -19.19 6.37 -24.15
N LYS A 729 -19.08 5.66 -25.28
CA LYS A 729 -19.47 6.21 -26.58
C LYS A 729 -21.00 6.17 -26.72
N LEU A 730 -21.63 7.32 -26.49
CA LEU A 730 -23.10 7.45 -26.44
C LEU A 730 -23.70 7.66 -27.81
N ASN A 731 -24.92 7.14 -28.06
CA ASN A 731 -25.73 7.45 -29.21
C ASN A 731 -26.45 8.80 -29.04
N GLU A 732 -27.16 9.25 -30.08
CA GLU A 732 -27.85 10.56 -30.10
C GLU A 732 -28.93 10.68 -29.00
N ASP A 733 -29.68 9.63 -28.73
CA ASP A 733 -30.74 9.63 -27.71
C ASP A 733 -30.18 9.69 -26.30
N GLN A 734 -29.12 8.91 -26.04
CA GLN A 734 -28.39 8.93 -24.76
C GLN A 734 -27.70 10.29 -24.51
N THR A 735 -27.10 10.87 -25.55
CA THR A 735 -26.50 12.20 -25.47
C THR A 735 -27.57 13.27 -25.20
N ARG A 736 -28.74 13.19 -25.85
CA ARG A 736 -29.85 14.09 -25.58
C ARG A 736 -30.37 13.97 -24.15
N LEU A 737 -30.48 12.75 -23.64
CA LEU A 737 -30.86 12.49 -22.24
C LEU A 737 -29.95 13.20 -21.24
N LEU A 738 -28.63 13.13 -21.44
CA LEU A 738 -27.67 13.85 -20.61
C LEU A 738 -27.84 15.36 -20.71
N TRP A 739 -28.02 15.89 -21.95
CA TRP A 739 -28.20 17.31 -22.17
C TRP A 739 -29.47 17.84 -21.49
N ASP A 740 -30.59 17.14 -21.62
CA ASP A 740 -31.85 17.53 -21.01
C ASP A 740 -31.78 17.53 -19.48
N ARG A 741 -31.12 16.58 -18.89
CA ARG A 741 -30.89 16.54 -17.44
C ARG A 741 -29.98 17.69 -16.97
N TRP A 742 -28.90 17.97 -17.69
CA TRP A 742 -28.02 19.08 -17.38
C TRP A 742 -28.72 20.43 -17.49
N ALA A 743 -29.46 20.64 -18.57
CA ALA A 743 -30.23 21.85 -18.82
C ALA A 743 -31.37 22.07 -17.79
N ALA A 744 -31.91 21.00 -17.22
CA ALA A 744 -32.93 21.11 -16.17
C ALA A 744 -32.37 21.51 -14.78
N GLN A 745 -31.04 21.43 -14.57
CA GLN A 745 -30.38 21.82 -13.35
C GLN A 745 -29.69 23.20 -13.41
N SER A 746 -29.54 23.74 -14.63
CA SER A 746 -29.00 25.07 -14.90
C SER A 746 -30.11 26.10 -15.00
#